data_01d91c7ba982fc39da61ac459bec09b5
#
_entry.id   01d91c7ba982fc39da61ac459bec09b5
#
_cell.length_a   1.000
_cell.length_b   1.000
_cell.length_c   1.000
_cell.angle_alpha   90.00
_cell.angle_beta   90.00
_cell.angle_gamma   90.00
#
_symmetry.space_group_name_H-M   'P 1'
#
loop_
_entity.id
_entity.type
_entity.pdbx_description
1 polymer ?
#
loop_
_entity_poly.entity_id
_entity_poly.type
_entity_poly.pdbx_seq_one_letter_code
_entity_poly.pdbx_strand_id
1 'polypeptide(L)'
;MTHPEFSGTTVGRLLLGFLLSGFLLLTATAAEIPYSAALDAAAVNLPDVSDISKKGLIVGNGELNAIVYSSGNEIRLRVSKNDCWDMRITTDENPPLPIVDVAKQTFTGEQGKAQPSWEKYVHPTALPCTDISLAGASGQTAWKSAKLDLAKAAATILSNVDTTTVRVLSQRNVILIDSARAIALNGVGDLVKDRDGKPISGWVSAAKTGKRGNLTCLQQNIPGNDDVSGMDVFVVAGRDGSKQAIAVVTSRESKQPLEDAVKMVEATLADANAVASHEAEWQTFWSRSGVALGDTMLQNWWYRMVYFFRCFARPGGNVIGLQAAFDQLGGWHNSLTLNYNAQQIYLTAGPINHPELIEPFVDVLQRNLNRAKWFAKTSFPGSEGAYFHVNLWPFEPDPAKCVTRNKHQHAYMPWGYSWGTNGHSAAVLWDYARFKPGEDSLRRIWQTLEQFALFYCSVLEMCPMVDGRRRIGPTYFAETGEFGVSKSSYDIVFIKFTLNAAIRAARLMGNPKLAERCTANLATLPDYPIETDPSHGGTVIGQWLGGGLPKYMNIGSEVMSLFPADEVTWMSDPSVRELLVRTINHSEKVTQHINSNVAMNIARARLGLGEEAIANAKMCFNPASDISAEQPNGLFYWKIHGYYLSEQVCIARLVSELLLQSAGEVIRIFPAWPRGVDGKFSRLLAQGGFEVSAERIADVIQNVNITSTAGGSVTIANPWPESAMKVVSRKSGIDIPTTRTVCGVTFSTTAGDTYALSPETNP
;
A
#
# COMPACT_ATOMS: atom_id res chain seq x y z
N MET A 1 -52.52 -8.10 32.92
CA MET A 1 -53.61 -7.11 33.10
C MET A 1 -53.44 -6.07 32.01
N THR A 2 -54.29 -6.22 31.01
CA THR A 2 -55.07 -5.22 30.26
C THR A 2 -54.35 -4.16 29.45
N HIS A 3 -54.38 -4.39 28.13
CA HIS A 3 -54.43 -3.39 27.05
C HIS A 3 -55.60 -2.39 27.26
N PRO A 4 -55.58 -1.23 26.62
CA PRO A 4 -56.60 -1.08 25.57
C PRO A 4 -56.09 -0.55 24.23
N GLU A 5 -56.72 -1.13 23.19
CA GLU A 5 -56.85 -0.60 21.82
C GLU A 5 -57.67 0.70 21.81
N PHE A 6 -57.38 1.57 20.83
CA PHE A 6 -58.42 2.42 20.23
C PHE A 6 -58.21 2.57 18.69
N SER A 7 -59.24 2.17 17.99
CA SER A 7 -59.50 2.34 16.58
C SER A 7 -60.04 3.75 16.27
N GLY A 8 -59.81 4.22 15.04
CA GLY A 8 -60.53 5.39 14.51
C GLY A 8 -60.10 5.82 13.11
N THR A 9 -60.83 5.33 12.13
CA THR A 9 -60.81 5.76 10.74
C THR A 9 -61.31 7.20 10.55
N THR A 10 -60.63 7.98 9.68
CA THR A 10 -61.30 9.04 8.90
C THR A 10 -60.58 9.26 7.56
N VAL A 11 -61.37 9.10 6.51
CA VAL A 11 -61.04 9.37 5.11
C VAL A 11 -61.12 10.88 4.86
N GLY A 12 -60.03 11.44 4.28
CA GLY A 12 -60.01 12.82 3.81
C GLY A 12 -59.33 12.90 2.45
N ARG A 13 -60.10 13.04 1.38
CA ARG A 13 -59.63 13.41 0.04
C ARG A 13 -59.11 14.83 0.05
N LEU A 14 -57.91 15.06 -0.48
CA LEU A 14 -57.49 16.40 -0.93
C LEU A 14 -56.56 16.30 -2.15
N LEU A 15 -57.05 16.85 -3.20
CA LEU A 15 -56.52 17.48 -4.42
C LEU A 15 -55.02 17.29 -4.76
N LEU A 16 -54.84 16.77 -6.00
CA LEU A 16 -53.62 16.90 -6.81
C LEU A 16 -53.28 18.38 -7.06
N GLY A 17 -52.17 18.84 -6.51
CA GLY A 17 -51.47 20.05 -6.95
C GLY A 17 -50.19 19.62 -7.66
N PHE A 18 -50.14 19.73 -8.99
CA PHE A 18 -48.89 19.60 -9.76
C PHE A 18 -48.02 20.81 -9.46
N LEU A 19 -47.01 20.64 -8.62
CA LEU A 19 -45.84 21.52 -8.54
C LEU A 19 -44.76 20.95 -9.48
N LEU A 20 -44.58 21.59 -10.62
CA LEU A 20 -43.37 21.47 -11.43
C LEU A 20 -42.19 21.98 -10.60
N SER A 21 -41.53 21.09 -9.88
CA SER A 21 -40.18 21.33 -9.34
C SER A 21 -39.21 21.20 -10.51
N GLY A 22 -38.79 22.33 -11.04
CA GLY A 22 -37.69 22.39 -11.98
C GLY A 22 -36.43 21.78 -11.33
N PHE A 23 -36.07 20.58 -11.73
CA PHE A 23 -34.75 20.03 -11.49
C PHE A 23 -33.76 20.91 -12.28
N LEU A 24 -33.14 21.90 -11.60
CA LEU A 24 -31.89 22.43 -12.04
C LEU A 24 -30.89 21.25 -11.97
N LEU A 25 -30.64 20.61 -13.12
CA LEU A 25 -29.46 19.85 -13.35
C LEU A 25 -28.26 20.81 -13.17
N LEU A 26 -27.76 20.93 -11.94
CA LEU A 26 -26.40 21.38 -11.73
C LEU A 26 -25.54 20.34 -12.45
N THR A 27 -25.11 20.66 -13.65
CA THR A 27 -24.00 20.00 -14.30
C THR A 27 -22.80 20.25 -13.38
N ALA A 28 -22.51 19.28 -12.50
CA ALA A 28 -21.24 19.29 -11.78
C ALA A 28 -20.16 19.34 -12.86
N THR A 29 -19.50 20.48 -13.01
CA THR A 29 -18.31 20.59 -13.84
C THR A 29 -17.35 19.53 -13.31
N ALA A 30 -16.91 18.62 -14.19
CA ALA A 30 -15.94 17.60 -13.82
C ALA A 30 -14.72 18.28 -13.17
N ALA A 31 -14.28 17.79 -12.01
CA ALA A 31 -13.19 18.38 -11.26
C ALA A 31 -11.92 18.41 -12.14
N GLU A 32 -11.28 19.57 -12.22
CA GLU A 32 -10.08 19.77 -13.03
C GLU A 32 -8.89 18.95 -12.47
N ILE A 33 -8.17 18.26 -13.38
CA ILE A 33 -6.94 17.56 -13.05
C ILE A 33 -5.81 18.57 -12.92
N PRO A 34 -5.16 18.68 -11.74
CA PRO A 34 -3.99 19.53 -11.60
C PRO A 34 -2.86 19.06 -12.53
N TYR A 35 -2.28 19.97 -13.26
CA TYR A 35 -1.14 19.69 -14.15
C TYR A 35 -1.38 18.54 -15.13
N SER A 36 -2.50 18.54 -15.84
CA SER A 36 -2.88 17.50 -16.81
C SER A 36 -1.78 17.18 -17.82
N ALA A 37 -1.05 18.20 -18.29
CA ALA A 37 0.09 18.02 -19.20
C ALA A 37 1.24 17.19 -18.57
N ALA A 38 1.47 17.31 -17.26
CA ALA A 38 2.47 16.48 -16.56
C ALA A 38 2.01 15.02 -16.43
N LEU A 39 0.72 14.81 -16.17
CA LEU A 39 0.12 13.48 -16.17
C LEU A 39 0.20 12.83 -17.56
N ASP A 40 -0.13 13.57 -18.62
CA ASP A 40 -0.06 13.08 -20.00
C ASP A 40 1.38 12.73 -20.41
N ALA A 41 2.36 13.51 -19.96
CA ALA A 41 3.79 13.26 -20.22
C ALA A 41 4.28 11.98 -19.52
N ALA A 42 3.65 11.58 -18.41
CA ALA A 42 4.00 10.36 -17.68
C ALA A 42 3.45 9.06 -18.33
N ALA A 43 2.61 9.15 -19.36
CA ALA A 43 2.09 8.01 -20.10
C ALA A 43 3.23 7.10 -20.58
N VAL A 44 2.96 5.78 -20.63
CA VAL A 44 3.93 4.80 -21.14
C VAL A 44 3.69 4.60 -22.64
N ASN A 45 4.73 4.80 -23.44
CA ASN A 45 4.68 4.64 -24.89
C ASN A 45 5.74 3.62 -25.32
N LEU A 46 5.32 2.54 -25.96
CA LEU A 46 6.16 1.42 -26.35
C LEU A 46 6.01 1.09 -27.84
N PRO A 47 7.04 0.55 -28.50
CA PRO A 47 6.91 0.07 -29.87
C PRO A 47 6.09 -1.23 -29.96
N ASP A 48 6.10 -2.04 -28.91
CA ASP A 48 5.42 -3.33 -28.80
C ASP A 48 5.23 -3.73 -27.31
N VAL A 49 4.49 -4.81 -27.08
CA VAL A 49 4.25 -5.40 -25.75
C VAL A 49 4.62 -6.89 -25.71
N SER A 50 5.66 -7.28 -26.43
CA SER A 50 6.06 -8.69 -26.62
C SER A 50 6.69 -9.37 -25.41
N ASP A 51 7.10 -8.61 -24.40
CA ASP A 51 7.64 -9.11 -23.13
C ASP A 51 6.66 -8.74 -22.00
N ILE A 52 5.98 -9.75 -21.46
CA ILE A 52 4.96 -9.54 -20.44
C ILE A 52 5.52 -8.82 -19.21
N SER A 53 6.73 -9.16 -18.77
CA SER A 53 7.32 -8.61 -17.53
C SER A 53 7.84 -7.19 -17.71
N LYS A 54 8.46 -6.88 -18.88
CA LYS A 54 9.16 -5.62 -19.13
C LYS A 54 8.35 -4.60 -19.91
N LYS A 55 7.42 -5.09 -20.75
CA LYS A 55 6.63 -4.26 -21.66
C LYS A 55 5.12 -4.44 -21.49
N GLY A 56 4.67 -5.42 -20.71
CA GLY A 56 3.25 -5.63 -20.43
C GLY A 56 2.63 -4.40 -19.78
N LEU A 57 1.48 -3.92 -20.31
CA LEU A 57 0.77 -2.77 -19.81
C LEU A 57 -0.26 -3.19 -18.77
N ILE A 58 -0.22 -2.60 -17.57
CA ILE A 58 -1.15 -2.94 -16.49
C ILE A 58 -2.33 -1.99 -16.50
N VAL A 59 -3.53 -2.55 -16.48
CA VAL A 59 -4.80 -1.87 -16.21
C VAL A 59 -5.49 -2.55 -15.03
N GLY A 60 -6.12 -1.77 -14.15
CA GLY A 60 -6.74 -2.31 -12.94
C GLY A 60 -7.73 -1.37 -12.29
N ASN A 61 -8.50 -1.89 -11.32
CA ASN A 61 -9.51 -1.11 -10.59
C ASN A 61 -9.37 -1.20 -9.06
N GLY A 62 -8.26 -1.73 -8.56
CA GLY A 62 -8.03 -1.93 -7.14
C GLY A 62 -8.45 -3.29 -6.60
N GLU A 63 -9.02 -4.16 -7.45
CA GLU A 63 -9.39 -5.53 -7.13
C GLU A 63 -9.06 -6.47 -8.28
N LEU A 64 -9.47 -6.13 -9.50
CA LEU A 64 -9.21 -6.85 -10.74
C LEU A 64 -8.09 -6.15 -11.52
N ASN A 65 -7.10 -6.89 -11.99
CA ASN A 65 -5.97 -6.41 -12.76
C ASN A 65 -5.78 -7.25 -14.02
N ALA A 66 -5.31 -6.62 -15.09
CA ALA A 66 -4.90 -7.30 -16.31
C ALA A 66 -3.56 -6.74 -16.79
N ILE A 67 -2.63 -7.65 -17.13
CA ILE A 67 -1.41 -7.32 -17.88
C ILE A 67 -1.70 -7.58 -19.34
N VAL A 68 -1.66 -6.53 -20.15
CA VAL A 68 -1.89 -6.60 -21.60
C VAL A 68 -0.56 -6.74 -22.31
N TYR A 69 -0.38 -7.84 -23.05
CA TYR A 69 0.86 -8.17 -23.75
C TYR A 69 0.56 -8.84 -25.09
N SER A 70 1.59 -9.07 -25.93
CA SER A 70 1.48 -9.80 -27.17
C SER A 70 2.30 -11.08 -27.15
N SER A 71 1.79 -12.12 -27.81
CA SER A 71 2.49 -13.39 -28.02
C SER A 71 2.22 -13.85 -29.46
N GLY A 72 3.25 -13.82 -30.31
CA GLY A 72 3.07 -14.01 -31.72
C GLY A 72 2.11 -12.99 -32.33
N ASN A 73 1.05 -13.45 -32.98
CA ASN A 73 0.04 -12.63 -33.63
C ASN A 73 -1.14 -12.26 -32.67
N GLU A 74 -1.13 -12.77 -31.44
CA GLU A 74 -2.20 -12.56 -30.47
C GLU A 74 -1.89 -11.42 -29.52
N ILE A 75 -2.95 -10.69 -29.09
CA ILE A 75 -2.93 -9.90 -27.87
C ILE A 75 -3.42 -10.82 -26.76
N ARG A 76 -2.74 -10.80 -25.62
CA ARG A 76 -3.08 -11.60 -24.46
C ARG A 76 -3.26 -10.75 -23.23
N LEU A 77 -4.12 -11.20 -22.32
CA LEU A 77 -4.36 -10.56 -21.03
C LEU A 77 -4.15 -11.60 -19.93
N ARG A 78 -3.11 -11.43 -19.12
CA ARG A 78 -2.95 -12.16 -17.88
C ARG A 78 -3.78 -11.48 -16.82
N VAL A 79 -4.80 -12.17 -16.30
CA VAL A 79 -5.78 -11.59 -15.36
C VAL A 79 -5.55 -12.12 -13.96
N SER A 80 -5.44 -11.21 -13.00
CA SER A 80 -5.36 -11.49 -11.57
C SER A 80 -6.43 -10.72 -10.81
N LYS A 81 -6.84 -11.23 -9.64
CA LYS A 81 -7.81 -10.60 -8.75
C LYS A 81 -7.36 -10.79 -7.30
N ASN A 82 -7.47 -9.75 -6.48
CA ASN A 82 -6.90 -9.74 -5.14
C ASN A 82 -7.51 -10.80 -4.20
N ASP A 83 -8.70 -11.32 -4.48
CA ASP A 83 -9.34 -12.40 -3.72
C ASP A 83 -9.06 -13.82 -4.28
N CYS A 84 -8.33 -13.95 -5.39
CA CYS A 84 -8.06 -15.23 -6.03
C CYS A 84 -6.84 -15.92 -5.39
N TRP A 85 -7.10 -16.77 -4.39
CA TRP A 85 -6.07 -17.43 -3.59
C TRP A 85 -6.36 -18.91 -3.41
N ASP A 86 -5.36 -19.74 -3.57
CA ASP A 86 -5.30 -21.06 -2.92
C ASP A 86 -4.92 -20.82 -1.44
N MET A 87 -5.78 -21.25 -0.53
CA MET A 87 -5.55 -21.04 0.91
C MET A 87 -5.16 -22.32 1.63
N ARG A 88 -4.88 -23.40 0.90
CA ARG A 88 -4.48 -24.69 1.52
C ARG A 88 -3.14 -24.56 2.22
N ILE A 89 -3.05 -25.21 3.36
CA ILE A 89 -1.84 -25.33 4.17
C ILE A 89 -1.45 -26.82 4.18
N THR A 90 -0.17 -27.11 3.96
CA THR A 90 0.30 -28.49 4.02
C THR A 90 0.10 -29.10 5.43
N THR A 91 -0.16 -30.40 5.47
CA THR A 91 -0.34 -31.13 6.73
C THR A 91 0.96 -31.68 7.31
N ASP A 92 2.09 -31.49 6.64
CA ASP A 92 3.35 -32.15 6.96
C ASP A 92 4.25 -31.37 7.93
N GLU A 93 3.87 -30.13 8.27
CA GLU A 93 4.65 -29.28 9.16
C GLU A 93 4.16 -29.28 10.60
N ASN A 94 5.08 -29.04 11.53
CA ASN A 94 4.78 -28.95 12.95
C ASN A 94 4.11 -27.62 13.32
N PRO A 95 3.26 -27.60 14.37
CA PRO A 95 2.73 -26.35 14.90
C PRO A 95 3.86 -25.43 15.41
N PRO A 96 3.62 -24.11 15.50
CA PRO A 96 4.62 -23.17 15.97
C PRO A 96 5.07 -23.48 17.39
N LEU A 97 6.36 -23.29 17.62
CA LEU A 97 6.94 -23.38 18.94
C LEU A 97 6.81 -22.05 19.69
N PRO A 98 6.78 -22.07 21.04
CA PRO A 98 6.99 -20.88 21.83
C PRO A 98 8.33 -20.20 21.48
N ILE A 99 8.38 -18.87 21.46
CA ILE A 99 9.57 -18.11 21.10
C ILE A 99 10.79 -18.49 21.94
N VAL A 100 10.59 -18.80 23.23
CA VAL A 100 11.66 -19.22 24.15
C VAL A 100 12.25 -20.58 23.78
N ASP A 101 11.49 -21.45 23.17
CA ASP A 101 11.96 -22.75 22.71
C ASP A 101 12.64 -22.66 21.35
N VAL A 102 12.14 -21.79 20.48
CA VAL A 102 12.83 -21.44 19.23
C VAL A 102 14.18 -20.81 19.52
N ALA A 103 14.27 -19.90 20.51
CA ALA A 103 15.53 -19.22 20.89
C ALA A 103 16.59 -20.16 21.46
N LYS A 104 16.20 -21.34 21.98
CA LYS A 104 17.16 -22.37 22.44
C LYS A 104 17.76 -23.17 21.29
N GLN A 105 17.16 -23.14 20.12
CA GLN A 105 17.65 -23.84 18.95
C GLN A 105 18.82 -23.05 18.34
N THR A 106 19.89 -23.74 18.02
CA THR A 106 21.02 -23.14 17.30
C THR A 106 20.66 -23.11 15.82
N PHE A 107 20.42 -21.94 15.27
CA PHE A 107 20.18 -21.76 13.84
C PHE A 107 21.51 -21.82 13.09
N THR A 108 21.89 -23.00 12.66
CA THR A 108 23.01 -23.17 11.71
C THR A 108 22.49 -23.02 10.29
N GLY A 109 23.39 -22.70 9.33
CA GLY A 109 23.01 -22.56 7.92
C GLY A 109 22.31 -23.80 7.31
N GLU A 110 22.34 -24.96 8.01
CA GLU A 110 21.62 -26.17 7.62
C GLU A 110 20.16 -26.15 8.05
N GLN A 111 19.81 -25.43 9.10
CA GLN A 111 18.41 -25.28 9.53
C GLN A 111 17.60 -24.37 8.58
N GLY A 112 18.26 -23.43 7.90
CA GLY A 112 17.67 -22.75 6.76
C GLY A 112 17.40 -23.68 5.58
N LYS A 113 18.07 -24.84 5.51
CA LYS A 113 17.82 -25.90 4.50
C LYS A 113 16.77 -26.91 4.96
N ALA A 114 16.51 -27.02 6.25
CA ALA A 114 15.48 -27.90 6.82
C ALA A 114 14.07 -27.26 6.78
N GLN A 115 13.96 -26.01 6.35
CA GLN A 115 12.67 -25.46 5.97
C GLN A 115 12.17 -26.26 4.77
N PRO A 116 10.95 -26.81 4.81
CA PRO A 116 10.35 -27.36 3.62
C PRO A 116 10.46 -26.26 2.57
N SER A 117 11.05 -26.59 1.42
CA SER A 117 11.11 -25.63 0.35
C SER A 117 9.68 -25.21 0.07
N TRP A 118 9.41 -23.93 0.12
CA TRP A 118 8.12 -23.31 -0.24
C TRP A 118 7.56 -23.89 -1.55
N GLU A 119 8.41 -24.45 -2.34
CA GLU A 119 8.20 -24.98 -3.68
C GLU A 119 7.71 -26.42 -3.69
N LYS A 120 7.89 -27.16 -2.59
CA LYS A 120 7.49 -28.57 -2.48
C LYS A 120 6.12 -28.79 -1.90
N TYR A 121 5.60 -27.84 -1.15
CA TYR A 121 4.36 -27.98 -0.40
C TYR A 121 3.32 -26.99 -0.88
N VAL A 122 2.06 -27.37 -0.72
CA VAL A 122 0.94 -26.46 -0.96
C VAL A 122 0.91 -25.44 0.16
N HIS A 123 1.17 -24.19 -0.19
CA HIS A 123 1.08 -23.01 0.67
C HIS A 123 0.02 -22.05 0.18
N PRO A 124 -0.54 -21.19 1.03
CA PRO A 124 -1.41 -20.12 0.55
C PRO A 124 -0.73 -19.28 -0.51
N THR A 125 -1.35 -19.20 -1.68
CA THR A 125 -0.74 -18.63 -2.88
C THR A 125 -1.76 -17.88 -3.68
N ALA A 126 -1.45 -16.64 -4.11
CA ALA A 126 -2.25 -15.91 -5.09
C ALA A 126 -2.14 -16.59 -6.45
N LEU A 127 -3.28 -16.78 -7.11
CA LEU A 127 -3.35 -17.41 -8.43
C LEU A 127 -3.91 -16.45 -9.47
N PRO A 128 -3.46 -16.53 -10.74
CA PRO A 128 -4.14 -15.84 -11.82
C PRO A 128 -5.55 -16.43 -12.00
N CYS A 129 -6.47 -15.60 -12.49
CA CYS A 129 -7.85 -16.02 -12.73
C CYS A 129 -8.04 -16.69 -14.09
N THR A 130 -7.39 -16.15 -15.10
CA THR A 130 -7.45 -16.61 -16.50
C THR A 130 -6.34 -15.97 -17.32
N ASP A 131 -6.04 -16.57 -18.47
CA ASP A 131 -5.25 -15.96 -19.53
C ASP A 131 -6.14 -15.83 -20.75
N ILE A 132 -6.48 -14.61 -21.15
CA ILE A 132 -7.37 -14.33 -22.26
C ILE A 132 -6.54 -14.12 -23.53
N SER A 133 -6.89 -14.77 -24.63
CA SER A 133 -6.30 -14.48 -25.91
C SER A 133 -7.30 -13.81 -26.86
N LEU A 134 -6.82 -12.80 -27.57
CA LEU A 134 -7.50 -12.12 -28.66
C LEU A 134 -6.83 -12.58 -29.96
N ALA A 135 -7.53 -13.40 -30.73
CA ALA A 135 -7.00 -14.07 -31.90
C ALA A 135 -6.37 -13.10 -32.89
N GLY A 136 -5.24 -13.50 -33.45
CA GLY A 136 -4.60 -12.77 -34.53
C GLY A 136 -5.48 -12.69 -35.79
N ALA A 137 -5.30 -11.63 -36.57
CA ALA A 137 -5.85 -11.58 -37.89
C ALA A 137 -5.15 -12.61 -38.77
N SER A 138 -5.81 -13.03 -39.87
CA SER A 138 -5.18 -13.87 -40.89
C SER A 138 -3.98 -13.12 -41.49
N GLY A 139 -2.79 -13.69 -41.38
CA GLY A 139 -1.52 -13.08 -41.80
C GLY A 139 -0.63 -12.67 -40.62
N GLN A 140 0.56 -12.16 -40.94
CA GLN A 140 1.54 -11.74 -39.93
C GLN A 140 1.14 -10.39 -39.33
N THR A 141 0.96 -10.31 -38.03
CA THR A 141 0.71 -9.07 -37.30
C THR A 141 2.04 -8.33 -37.11
N ALA A 142 2.11 -7.09 -37.58
CA ALA A 142 3.19 -6.16 -37.23
C ALA A 142 2.70 -5.14 -36.18
N TRP A 143 3.30 -5.21 -35.02
CA TRP A 143 3.01 -4.24 -33.94
C TRP A 143 3.61 -2.89 -34.30
N LYS A 144 2.87 -1.79 -34.12
CA LYS A 144 3.31 -0.43 -34.44
C LYS A 144 3.59 0.40 -33.20
N SER A 145 2.73 0.33 -32.21
CA SER A 145 2.88 1.04 -30.95
C SER A 145 1.94 0.49 -29.89
N ALA A 146 2.28 0.72 -28.63
CA ALA A 146 1.42 0.50 -27.49
C ALA A 146 1.50 1.68 -26.54
N LYS A 147 0.36 2.10 -25.98
CA LYS A 147 0.26 3.22 -25.06
C LYS A 147 -0.53 2.82 -23.81
N LEU A 148 0.00 3.12 -22.63
CA LEU A 148 -0.77 3.18 -21.41
C LEU A 148 -1.08 4.64 -21.09
N ASP A 149 -2.34 5.00 -21.22
CA ASP A 149 -2.86 6.32 -20.89
C ASP A 149 -3.28 6.34 -19.42
N LEU A 150 -2.51 7.04 -18.57
CA LEU A 150 -2.74 7.05 -17.12
C LEU A 150 -4.00 7.83 -16.75
N ALA A 151 -4.29 8.90 -17.49
CA ALA A 151 -5.47 9.73 -17.23
C ALA A 151 -6.78 8.97 -17.47
N LYS A 152 -6.78 8.08 -18.47
CA LYS A 152 -7.94 7.28 -18.88
C LYS A 152 -7.89 5.83 -18.38
N ALA A 153 -6.81 5.43 -17.74
CA ALA A 153 -6.54 4.05 -17.35
C ALA A 153 -6.83 3.03 -18.46
N ALA A 154 -6.27 3.30 -19.62
CA ALA A 154 -6.52 2.55 -20.84
C ALA A 154 -5.20 2.11 -21.50
N ALA A 155 -5.09 0.83 -21.82
CA ALA A 155 -4.00 0.28 -22.65
C ALA A 155 -4.48 0.17 -24.09
N THR A 156 -3.80 0.83 -25.03
CA THR A 156 -4.11 0.79 -26.46
C THR A 156 -2.94 0.19 -27.23
N ILE A 157 -3.20 -0.81 -28.03
CA ILE A 157 -2.22 -1.47 -28.89
C ILE A 157 -2.64 -1.25 -30.34
N LEU A 158 -1.72 -0.70 -31.12
CA LEU A 158 -1.86 -0.50 -32.56
C LEU A 158 -1.03 -1.52 -33.32
N SER A 159 -1.67 -2.20 -34.26
CA SER A 159 -1.01 -3.09 -35.22
C SER A 159 -1.17 -2.58 -36.66
N ASN A 160 -0.63 -3.32 -37.64
CA ASN A 160 -0.85 -3.03 -39.06
C ASN A 160 -2.28 -3.35 -39.53
N VAL A 161 -3.07 -4.07 -38.74
CA VAL A 161 -4.41 -4.56 -39.11
C VAL A 161 -5.53 -3.95 -38.29
N ASP A 162 -5.28 -3.59 -37.03
CA ASP A 162 -6.31 -3.11 -36.11
C ASP A 162 -5.76 -2.28 -34.94
N THR A 163 -6.69 -1.72 -34.17
CA THR A 163 -6.45 -1.11 -32.86
C THR A 163 -7.24 -1.86 -31.81
N THR A 164 -6.60 -2.20 -30.70
CA THR A 164 -7.24 -2.80 -29.53
C THR A 164 -7.05 -1.90 -28.33
N THR A 165 -8.13 -1.56 -27.64
CA THR A 165 -8.09 -0.80 -26.38
C THR A 165 -8.68 -1.63 -25.25
N VAL A 166 -7.97 -1.71 -24.13
CA VAL A 166 -8.34 -2.49 -22.95
C VAL A 166 -8.45 -1.59 -21.73
N ARG A 167 -9.52 -1.74 -20.96
CA ARG A 167 -9.75 -1.08 -19.67
C ARG A 167 -10.26 -2.09 -18.65
N VAL A 168 -9.91 -1.90 -17.38
CA VAL A 168 -10.64 -2.54 -16.27
C VAL A 168 -11.54 -1.47 -15.67
N LEU A 169 -12.86 -1.69 -15.72
CA LEU A 169 -13.83 -0.66 -15.30
C LEU A 169 -13.69 -0.34 -13.82
N SER A 170 -13.68 0.95 -13.47
CA SER A 170 -13.36 1.43 -12.11
C SER A 170 -14.31 0.92 -11.05
N GLN A 171 -15.60 0.78 -11.37
CA GLN A 171 -16.67 0.48 -10.41
C GLN A 171 -17.08 -0.99 -10.37
N ARG A 172 -16.63 -1.81 -11.32
CA ARG A 172 -17.05 -3.21 -11.44
C ARG A 172 -15.90 -4.09 -11.93
N ASN A 173 -15.87 -5.35 -11.51
CA ASN A 173 -14.85 -6.32 -11.90
C ASN A 173 -15.08 -6.83 -13.34
N VAL A 174 -15.02 -5.90 -14.30
CA VAL A 174 -15.21 -6.16 -15.73
C VAL A 174 -14.06 -5.56 -16.52
N ILE A 175 -13.47 -6.35 -17.39
CA ILE A 175 -12.53 -5.90 -18.42
C ILE A 175 -13.38 -5.52 -19.65
N LEU A 176 -13.25 -4.29 -20.09
CA LEU A 176 -13.89 -3.78 -21.30
C LEU A 176 -12.84 -3.65 -22.41
N ILE A 177 -13.10 -4.31 -23.53
CA ILE A 177 -12.20 -4.33 -24.69
C ILE A 177 -12.96 -3.76 -25.88
N ASP A 178 -12.30 -2.85 -26.58
CA ASP A 178 -12.72 -2.43 -27.93
C ASP A 178 -11.74 -3.01 -28.94
N SER A 179 -12.20 -4.05 -29.66
CA SER A 179 -11.39 -4.81 -30.62
C SER A 179 -12.25 -5.63 -31.56
N ALA A 180 -11.81 -5.73 -32.82
CA ALA A 180 -12.41 -6.64 -33.80
C ALA A 180 -12.02 -8.11 -33.58
N ARG A 181 -10.97 -8.39 -32.78
CA ARG A 181 -10.42 -9.74 -32.53
C ARG A 181 -11.38 -10.61 -31.73
N ALA A 182 -11.39 -11.90 -32.03
CA ALA A 182 -12.17 -12.86 -31.28
C ALA A 182 -11.48 -13.23 -29.97
N ILE A 183 -12.27 -13.32 -28.86
CA ILE A 183 -11.77 -13.72 -27.54
C ILE A 183 -11.81 -15.24 -27.38
N ALA A 184 -10.75 -15.79 -26.78
CA ALA A 184 -10.75 -17.11 -26.17
C ALA A 184 -10.37 -17.02 -24.68
N LEU A 185 -11.08 -17.75 -23.83
CA LEU A 185 -10.82 -17.86 -22.38
C LEU A 185 -10.00 -19.12 -22.12
N ASN A 186 -8.86 -18.97 -21.45
CA ASN A 186 -7.95 -20.08 -21.13
C ASN A 186 -7.84 -20.25 -19.61
N GLY A 187 -7.82 -21.48 -19.14
CA GLY A 187 -7.54 -21.81 -17.74
C GLY A 187 -6.08 -21.54 -17.37
N VAL A 188 -5.80 -21.57 -16.08
CA VAL A 188 -4.49 -21.18 -15.53
C VAL A 188 -3.58 -22.36 -15.18
N GLY A 189 -4.01 -23.61 -15.43
CA GLY A 189 -3.25 -24.80 -15.01
C GLY A 189 -1.79 -24.81 -15.46
N ASP A 190 -1.53 -24.36 -16.67
CA ASP A 190 -0.17 -24.31 -17.23
C ASP A 190 0.64 -23.07 -16.77
N LEU A 191 0.00 -22.13 -16.10
CA LEU A 191 0.64 -20.91 -15.60
C LEU A 191 1.16 -21.07 -14.17
N VAL A 192 0.64 -22.05 -13.42
CA VAL A 192 1.08 -22.34 -12.06
C VAL A 192 2.32 -23.21 -12.13
N LYS A 193 3.46 -22.57 -12.02
CA LYS A 193 4.79 -23.21 -12.13
C LYS A 193 5.58 -23.00 -10.87
N ASP A 194 6.47 -23.95 -10.56
CA ASP A 194 7.46 -23.80 -9.52
C ASP A 194 8.56 -22.79 -9.95
N ARG A 195 9.51 -22.57 -9.04
CA ARG A 195 10.64 -21.67 -9.28
C ARG A 195 11.51 -22.08 -10.49
N ASP A 196 11.55 -23.36 -10.79
CA ASP A 196 12.31 -23.90 -11.94
C ASP A 196 11.50 -23.85 -13.24
N GLY A 197 10.29 -23.28 -13.21
CA GLY A 197 9.40 -23.16 -14.35
C GLY A 197 8.64 -24.44 -14.71
N LYS A 198 8.64 -25.45 -13.83
CA LYS A 198 7.89 -26.69 -14.03
C LYS A 198 6.44 -26.53 -13.55
N PRO A 199 5.44 -26.98 -14.33
CA PRO A 199 4.05 -26.96 -13.91
C PRO A 199 3.87 -27.75 -12.59
N ILE A 200 3.18 -27.14 -11.62
CA ILE A 200 2.81 -27.79 -10.36
C ILE A 200 1.50 -28.55 -10.60
N SER A 201 1.64 -29.86 -10.81
CA SER A 201 0.51 -30.74 -11.10
C SER A 201 -0.50 -30.76 -9.94
N GLY A 202 -1.80 -30.67 -10.27
CA GLY A 202 -2.90 -30.80 -9.33
C GLY A 202 -3.15 -29.60 -8.41
N TRP A 203 -2.46 -28.47 -8.63
CA TRP A 203 -2.71 -27.27 -7.81
C TRP A 203 -4.05 -26.62 -8.12
N VAL A 204 -4.44 -26.59 -9.38
CA VAL A 204 -5.79 -26.18 -9.81
C VAL A 204 -6.40 -27.28 -10.66
N SER A 205 -7.72 -27.41 -10.62
CA SER A 205 -8.43 -28.34 -11.50
C SER A 205 -8.38 -27.86 -12.96
N ALA A 206 -8.54 -28.76 -13.92
CA ALA A 206 -8.71 -28.37 -15.31
C ALA A 206 -9.90 -27.43 -15.47
N ALA A 207 -9.70 -26.36 -16.22
CA ALA A 207 -10.77 -25.38 -16.46
C ALA A 207 -11.91 -26.01 -17.28
N LYS A 208 -13.14 -25.69 -16.91
CA LYS A 208 -14.33 -26.06 -17.66
C LYS A 208 -14.82 -24.87 -18.48
N THR A 209 -14.96 -25.07 -19.77
CA THR A 209 -15.51 -24.04 -20.68
C THR A 209 -16.88 -24.44 -21.17
N GLY A 210 -17.74 -23.44 -21.39
CA GLY A 210 -19.11 -23.65 -21.88
C GLY A 210 -19.70 -22.39 -22.49
N LYS A 211 -20.95 -22.48 -22.92
CA LYS A 211 -21.71 -21.33 -23.42
C LYS A 211 -23.01 -21.17 -22.63
N ARG A 212 -23.43 -19.92 -22.47
CA ARG A 212 -24.74 -19.55 -21.94
C ARG A 212 -25.38 -18.50 -22.86
N GLY A 213 -26.22 -18.96 -23.75
CA GLY A 213 -26.66 -18.16 -24.89
C GLY A 213 -25.46 -17.77 -25.77
N ASN A 214 -25.28 -16.48 -26.00
CA ASN A 214 -24.16 -15.93 -26.80
C ASN A 214 -22.91 -15.69 -25.97
N LEU A 215 -22.94 -15.94 -24.66
CA LEU A 215 -21.82 -15.74 -23.76
C LEU A 215 -20.92 -16.99 -23.70
N THR A 216 -19.62 -16.75 -23.62
CA THR A 216 -18.62 -17.81 -23.35
C THR A 216 -18.29 -17.78 -21.85
N CYS A 217 -18.34 -18.95 -21.21
CA CYS A 217 -18.07 -19.09 -19.78
C CYS A 217 -16.88 -19.99 -19.56
N LEU A 218 -16.05 -19.65 -18.56
CA LEU A 218 -14.99 -20.48 -18.02
C LEU A 218 -15.18 -20.59 -16.52
N GLN A 219 -15.08 -21.79 -15.97
CA GLN A 219 -14.98 -22.07 -14.55
C GLN A 219 -13.63 -22.70 -14.23
N GLN A 220 -12.91 -22.14 -13.29
CA GLN A 220 -11.67 -22.67 -12.74
C GLN A 220 -11.90 -22.96 -11.27
N ASN A 221 -11.75 -24.22 -10.87
CA ASN A 221 -11.84 -24.62 -9.46
C ASN A 221 -10.45 -24.64 -8.82
N ILE A 222 -10.32 -23.99 -7.68
CA ILE A 222 -9.17 -24.07 -6.78
C ILE A 222 -9.60 -24.95 -5.60
N PRO A 223 -8.99 -26.13 -5.41
CA PRO A 223 -9.45 -27.07 -4.40
C PRO A 223 -9.22 -26.57 -2.97
N GLY A 224 -10.04 -27.04 -2.04
CA GLY A 224 -9.86 -26.88 -0.61
C GLY A 224 -9.26 -28.11 0.04
N ASN A 225 -9.20 -28.11 1.36
CA ASN A 225 -8.87 -29.24 2.23
C ASN A 225 -9.76 -29.23 3.49
N ASP A 226 -9.42 -30.01 4.50
CA ASP A 226 -10.22 -30.11 5.74
C ASP A 226 -10.29 -28.79 6.53
N ASP A 227 -9.32 -27.89 6.36
CA ASP A 227 -9.23 -26.63 7.10
C ASP A 227 -9.74 -25.41 6.32
N VAL A 228 -9.68 -25.45 5.00
CA VAL A 228 -10.08 -24.33 4.15
C VAL A 228 -10.97 -24.78 3.01
N SER A 229 -12.05 -24.04 2.78
CA SER A 229 -12.90 -24.24 1.63
C SER A 229 -12.13 -23.87 0.36
N GLY A 230 -12.30 -24.67 -0.70
CA GLY A 230 -11.86 -24.28 -2.03
C GLY A 230 -12.64 -23.07 -2.54
N MET A 231 -12.27 -22.61 -3.73
CA MET A 231 -13.00 -21.53 -4.39
C MET A 231 -13.17 -21.81 -5.88
N ASP A 232 -14.19 -21.22 -6.46
CA ASP A 232 -14.41 -21.19 -7.90
C ASP A 232 -14.20 -19.78 -8.43
N VAL A 233 -13.55 -19.69 -9.58
CA VAL A 233 -13.42 -18.48 -10.37
C VAL A 233 -14.25 -18.65 -11.63
N PHE A 234 -15.19 -17.74 -11.85
CA PHE A 234 -16.00 -17.70 -13.06
C PHE A 234 -15.59 -16.51 -13.93
N VAL A 235 -15.28 -16.80 -15.18
CA VAL A 235 -14.97 -15.80 -16.18
C VAL A 235 -16.04 -15.89 -17.28
N VAL A 236 -16.75 -14.81 -17.52
CA VAL A 236 -17.80 -14.75 -18.54
C VAL A 236 -17.45 -13.66 -19.55
N ALA A 237 -17.44 -14.00 -20.82
CA ALA A 237 -17.15 -13.07 -21.91
C ALA A 237 -18.37 -12.95 -22.84
N GLY A 238 -18.68 -11.72 -23.24
CA GLY A 238 -19.69 -11.40 -24.23
C GLY A 238 -19.23 -10.33 -25.19
N ARG A 239 -19.94 -10.22 -26.33
CA ARG A 239 -19.57 -9.30 -27.40
C ARG A 239 -20.80 -8.64 -28.04
N ASP A 240 -20.67 -7.36 -28.36
CA ASP A 240 -21.58 -6.57 -29.19
C ASP A 240 -20.75 -5.71 -30.16
N GLY A 241 -20.71 -6.08 -31.45
CA GLY A 241 -19.81 -5.44 -32.42
C GLY A 241 -18.33 -5.59 -32.05
N SER A 242 -17.62 -4.46 -31.94
CA SER A 242 -16.23 -4.40 -31.45
C SER A 242 -16.12 -4.37 -29.93
N LYS A 243 -17.20 -4.00 -29.24
CA LYS A 243 -17.29 -3.91 -27.79
C LYS A 243 -17.37 -5.30 -27.18
N GLN A 244 -16.42 -5.65 -26.31
CA GLN A 244 -16.37 -6.94 -25.64
C GLN A 244 -16.23 -6.70 -24.13
N ALA A 245 -17.02 -7.42 -23.33
CA ALA A 245 -17.02 -7.33 -21.88
C ALA A 245 -16.68 -8.68 -21.27
N ILE A 246 -15.77 -8.70 -20.28
CA ILE A 246 -15.35 -9.89 -19.57
C ILE A 246 -15.46 -9.64 -18.08
N ALA A 247 -16.37 -10.35 -17.41
CA ALA A 247 -16.52 -10.31 -15.96
C ALA A 247 -15.72 -11.44 -15.30
N VAL A 248 -15.10 -11.15 -14.16
CA VAL A 248 -14.43 -12.13 -13.32
C VAL A 248 -15.03 -12.07 -11.92
N VAL A 249 -15.73 -13.14 -11.54
CA VAL A 249 -16.42 -13.25 -10.24
C VAL A 249 -15.99 -14.53 -9.54
N THR A 250 -15.68 -14.42 -8.23
CA THR A 250 -15.26 -15.57 -7.43
C THR A 250 -16.38 -16.02 -6.48
N SER A 251 -16.30 -17.27 -6.03
CA SER A 251 -17.22 -17.80 -5.01
C SER A 251 -16.97 -17.18 -3.62
N ARG A 252 -15.91 -16.39 -3.44
CA ARG A 252 -15.67 -15.63 -2.20
C ARG A 252 -16.48 -14.34 -2.15
N GLU A 253 -16.70 -13.69 -3.29
CA GLU A 253 -17.46 -12.45 -3.34
C GLU A 253 -18.95 -12.66 -3.60
N SER A 254 -19.34 -13.78 -4.19
CA SER A 254 -20.73 -14.07 -4.52
C SER A 254 -21.13 -15.52 -4.21
N LYS A 255 -22.38 -15.71 -3.81
CA LYS A 255 -23.01 -17.03 -3.68
C LYS A 255 -23.54 -17.56 -5.01
N GLN A 256 -23.66 -16.72 -6.03
CA GLN A 256 -24.13 -17.06 -7.39
C GLN A 256 -23.15 -16.47 -8.43
N PRO A 257 -21.85 -16.83 -8.37
CA PRO A 257 -20.80 -16.13 -9.11
C PRO A 257 -20.99 -16.19 -10.64
N LEU A 258 -21.49 -17.30 -11.18
CA LEU A 258 -21.77 -17.40 -12.62
C LEU A 258 -22.90 -16.45 -13.05
N GLU A 259 -24.00 -16.45 -12.31
CA GLU A 259 -25.16 -15.59 -12.60
C GLU A 259 -24.79 -14.11 -12.50
N ASP A 260 -24.01 -13.76 -11.50
CA ASP A 260 -23.56 -12.37 -11.33
C ASP A 260 -22.57 -11.97 -12.41
N ALA A 261 -21.66 -12.84 -12.82
CA ALA A 261 -20.78 -12.58 -13.96
C ALA A 261 -21.55 -12.39 -15.27
N VAL A 262 -22.58 -13.21 -15.52
CA VAL A 262 -23.47 -13.05 -16.71
C VAL A 262 -24.15 -11.69 -16.68
N LYS A 263 -24.81 -11.33 -15.57
CA LYS A 263 -25.48 -10.04 -15.42
C LYS A 263 -24.50 -8.85 -15.60
N MET A 264 -23.28 -8.96 -15.07
CA MET A 264 -22.27 -7.91 -15.21
C MET A 264 -21.87 -7.71 -16.67
N VAL A 265 -21.69 -8.80 -17.43
CA VAL A 265 -21.35 -8.73 -18.86
C VAL A 265 -22.52 -8.10 -19.66
N GLU A 266 -23.73 -8.62 -19.49
CA GLU A 266 -24.92 -8.12 -20.20
C GLU A 266 -25.17 -6.63 -19.90
N ALA A 267 -25.13 -6.23 -18.64
CA ALA A 267 -25.28 -4.84 -18.23
C ALA A 267 -24.17 -3.95 -18.80
N THR A 268 -22.92 -4.44 -18.88
CA THR A 268 -21.80 -3.66 -19.43
C THR A 268 -21.91 -3.49 -20.95
N LEU A 269 -22.35 -4.53 -21.67
CA LEU A 269 -22.56 -4.44 -23.11
C LEU A 269 -23.69 -3.46 -23.45
N ALA A 270 -24.77 -3.45 -22.66
CA ALA A 270 -25.90 -2.54 -22.82
C ALA A 270 -25.62 -1.09 -22.38
N ASP A 271 -24.59 -0.88 -21.55
CA ASP A 271 -24.25 0.44 -20.99
C ASP A 271 -23.46 1.27 -22.02
N ALA A 272 -24.15 2.22 -22.67
CA ALA A 272 -23.54 3.16 -23.61
C ALA A 272 -22.53 4.12 -22.94
N ASN A 273 -22.63 4.33 -21.61
CA ASN A 273 -21.82 5.25 -20.85
C ASN A 273 -20.66 4.58 -20.10
N ALA A 274 -20.46 3.28 -20.25
CA ALA A 274 -19.46 2.53 -19.48
C ALA A 274 -18.05 3.14 -19.54
N VAL A 275 -17.61 3.60 -20.72
CA VAL A 275 -16.31 4.26 -20.91
C VAL A 275 -16.31 5.65 -20.27
N ALA A 276 -17.34 6.46 -20.50
CA ALA A 276 -17.42 7.81 -19.96
C ALA A 276 -17.44 7.80 -18.42
N SER A 277 -18.20 6.87 -17.82
CA SER A 277 -18.24 6.69 -16.36
C SER A 277 -16.87 6.27 -15.80
N HIS A 278 -16.17 5.36 -16.48
CA HIS A 278 -14.82 4.95 -16.10
C HIS A 278 -13.82 6.12 -16.16
N GLU A 279 -13.84 6.90 -17.24
CA GLU A 279 -12.97 8.06 -17.41
C GLU A 279 -13.28 9.15 -16.36
N ALA A 280 -14.56 9.38 -16.04
CA ALA A 280 -14.98 10.34 -15.01
C ALA A 280 -14.49 9.96 -13.59
N GLU A 281 -14.49 8.66 -13.25
CA GLU A 281 -13.93 8.17 -11.99
C GLU A 281 -12.40 8.41 -11.90
N TRP A 282 -11.68 8.13 -12.98
CA TRP A 282 -10.24 8.42 -13.02
C TRP A 282 -9.95 9.91 -13.02
N GLN A 283 -10.78 10.72 -13.67
CA GLN A 283 -10.69 12.18 -13.57
C GLN A 283 -10.89 12.65 -12.12
N THR A 284 -11.89 12.11 -11.42
CA THR A 284 -12.12 12.39 -9.99
C THR A 284 -10.92 11.99 -9.14
N PHE A 285 -10.34 10.81 -9.39
CA PHE A 285 -9.12 10.37 -8.72
C PHE A 285 -7.96 11.34 -8.94
N TRP A 286 -7.63 11.66 -10.19
CA TRP A 286 -6.53 12.56 -10.53
C TRP A 286 -6.77 14.02 -10.13
N SER A 287 -8.01 14.43 -9.96
CA SER A 287 -8.32 15.80 -9.51
C SER A 287 -7.89 16.06 -8.06
N ARG A 288 -7.57 15.03 -7.27
CA ARG A 288 -7.26 15.17 -5.86
C ARG A 288 -5.86 15.66 -5.56
N SER A 289 -4.90 15.33 -6.40
CA SER A 289 -3.52 15.82 -6.25
C SER A 289 -2.73 15.72 -7.55
N GLY A 290 -1.61 16.46 -7.65
CA GLY A 290 -0.74 16.41 -8.79
C GLY A 290 0.58 17.14 -8.55
N VAL A 291 1.56 16.86 -9.39
CA VAL A 291 2.88 17.49 -9.35
C VAL A 291 3.28 17.96 -10.76
N ALA A 292 4.05 19.06 -10.83
CA ALA A 292 4.72 19.49 -12.06
C ALA A 292 6.16 19.89 -11.70
N LEU A 293 7.11 19.07 -12.11
CA LEU A 293 8.48 19.11 -11.62
C LEU A 293 9.45 19.38 -12.76
N GLY A 294 10.48 20.21 -12.51
CA GLY A 294 11.59 20.40 -13.42
C GLY A 294 12.42 19.13 -13.63
N ASP A 295 12.36 18.18 -12.69
CA ASP A 295 12.88 16.82 -12.85
C ASP A 295 11.81 15.91 -13.41
N THR A 296 11.84 15.66 -14.71
CA THR A 296 10.84 14.86 -15.43
C THR A 296 10.86 13.38 -15.05
N MET A 297 12.00 12.83 -14.59
CA MET A 297 12.09 11.45 -14.13
C MET A 297 11.31 11.27 -12.83
N LEU A 298 11.53 12.13 -11.84
CA LEU A 298 10.79 12.11 -10.57
C LEU A 298 9.29 12.37 -10.80
N GLN A 299 8.93 13.27 -11.71
CA GLN A 299 7.54 13.51 -12.09
C GLN A 299 6.88 12.24 -12.65
N ASN A 300 7.53 11.59 -13.62
CA ASN A 300 7.01 10.37 -14.23
C ASN A 300 6.89 9.23 -13.20
N TRP A 301 7.86 9.07 -12.32
CA TRP A 301 7.81 8.10 -11.23
C TRP A 301 6.62 8.36 -10.31
N TRP A 302 6.39 9.62 -9.92
CA TRP A 302 5.25 9.97 -9.06
C TRP A 302 3.91 9.55 -9.71
N TYR A 303 3.64 9.97 -10.94
CA TYR A 303 2.39 9.67 -11.62
C TYR A 303 2.21 8.16 -11.89
N ARG A 304 3.25 7.48 -12.36
CA ARG A 304 3.19 6.05 -12.63
C ARG A 304 2.94 5.24 -11.36
N MET A 305 3.61 5.56 -10.25
CA MET A 305 3.42 4.83 -8.99
C MET A 305 2.06 5.12 -8.38
N VAL A 306 1.54 6.34 -8.45
CA VAL A 306 0.16 6.68 -8.03
C VAL A 306 -0.88 5.92 -8.88
N TYR A 307 -0.68 5.86 -10.19
CA TYR A 307 -1.52 5.08 -11.10
C TYR A 307 -1.53 3.60 -10.73
N PHE A 308 -0.36 2.97 -10.57
CA PHE A 308 -0.28 1.56 -10.22
C PHE A 308 -0.88 1.28 -8.84
N PHE A 309 -0.67 2.15 -7.87
CA PHE A 309 -1.30 1.99 -6.57
C PHE A 309 -2.83 1.97 -6.67
N ARG A 310 -3.43 2.87 -7.45
CA ARG A 310 -4.88 2.88 -7.70
C ARG A 310 -5.36 1.64 -8.47
N CYS A 311 -4.57 1.11 -9.39
CA CYS A 311 -4.87 -0.17 -10.04
C CYS A 311 -4.89 -1.33 -9.05
N PHE A 312 -4.05 -1.29 -8.01
CA PHE A 312 -3.83 -2.38 -7.09
C PHE A 312 -4.72 -2.32 -5.84
N ALA A 313 -5.14 -1.13 -5.40
CA ALA A 313 -5.94 -0.92 -4.19
C ALA A 313 -7.15 -0.02 -4.43
N ARG A 314 -8.24 -0.33 -3.73
CA ARG A 314 -9.44 0.52 -3.63
C ARG A 314 -10.16 0.28 -2.29
N PRO A 315 -10.95 1.24 -1.81
CA PRO A 315 -11.86 1.02 -0.69
C PRO A 315 -12.78 -0.17 -0.95
N GLY A 316 -12.97 -1.02 0.05
CA GLY A 316 -13.80 -2.22 -0.06
C GLY A 316 -13.22 -3.35 -0.92
N GLY A 317 -12.04 -3.17 -1.49
CA GLY A 317 -11.29 -4.22 -2.18
C GLY A 317 -10.50 -5.10 -1.21
N ASN A 318 -9.92 -6.18 -1.73
CA ASN A 318 -9.01 -7.01 -0.96
C ASN A 318 -7.59 -6.45 -0.99
N VAL A 319 -6.81 -6.83 0.02
CA VAL A 319 -5.43 -6.39 0.20
C VAL A 319 -4.53 -6.90 -0.93
N ILE A 320 -3.53 -6.09 -1.26
CA ILE A 320 -2.51 -6.42 -2.25
C ILE A 320 -1.50 -7.39 -1.64
N GLY A 321 -1.14 -8.43 -2.38
CA GLY A 321 0.02 -9.25 -2.07
C GLY A 321 1.34 -8.59 -2.47
N LEU A 322 2.44 -9.31 -2.32
CA LEU A 322 3.77 -8.84 -2.70
C LEU A 322 3.84 -8.39 -4.17
N GLN A 323 3.05 -9.05 -5.03
CA GLN A 323 2.74 -8.63 -6.39
C GLN A 323 1.22 -8.47 -6.53
N ALA A 324 0.76 -7.39 -7.10
CA ALA A 324 -0.67 -7.16 -7.31
C ALA A 324 -1.15 -7.73 -8.65
N ALA A 325 -0.49 -7.34 -9.75
CA ALA A 325 -0.66 -7.99 -11.04
C ALA A 325 0.63 -8.76 -11.33
N PHE A 326 0.56 -10.03 -11.65
CA PHE A 326 1.75 -10.85 -11.79
C PHE A 326 1.75 -11.65 -13.10
N ASP A 327 2.91 -11.75 -13.70
CA ASP A 327 3.18 -12.45 -14.95
C ASP A 327 3.40 -13.95 -14.72
N GLN A 328 3.88 -14.32 -13.56
CA GLN A 328 4.14 -15.69 -13.11
C GLN A 328 3.89 -15.83 -11.62
N LEU A 329 3.95 -17.05 -11.10
CA LEU A 329 3.86 -17.28 -9.67
C LEU A 329 5.03 -16.58 -8.95
N GLY A 330 4.71 -15.58 -8.13
CA GLY A 330 5.71 -14.74 -7.48
C GLY A 330 6.45 -15.45 -6.35
N GLY A 331 7.61 -14.89 -5.98
CA GLY A 331 8.31 -15.30 -4.78
C GLY A 331 7.43 -15.17 -3.52
N TRP A 332 7.73 -15.97 -2.53
CA TRP A 332 7.00 -16.01 -1.26
C TRP A 332 5.49 -16.18 -1.42
N HIS A 333 5.07 -16.87 -2.50
CA HIS A 333 3.66 -17.16 -2.80
C HIS A 333 2.76 -15.92 -2.82
N ASN A 334 3.34 -14.75 -3.11
CA ASN A 334 2.64 -13.47 -3.14
C ASN A 334 2.01 -13.08 -1.78
N SER A 335 2.57 -13.56 -0.65
CA SER A 335 2.08 -13.22 0.69
C SER A 335 2.17 -11.73 0.99
N LEU A 336 1.41 -11.25 1.97
CA LEU A 336 1.64 -9.96 2.58
C LEU A 336 2.82 -10.08 3.54
N THR A 337 3.96 -9.54 3.13
CA THR A 337 5.16 -9.62 3.95
C THR A 337 5.20 -8.42 4.91
N LEU A 338 4.88 -8.68 6.20
CA LEU A 338 4.63 -7.64 7.20
C LEU A 338 5.88 -7.11 7.90
N ASN A 339 7.07 -7.57 7.56
CA ASN A 339 8.28 -6.98 8.13
C ASN A 339 8.67 -5.64 7.49
N TYR A 340 8.06 -5.30 6.32
CA TYR A 340 8.42 -4.12 5.57
C TYR A 340 7.54 -3.91 4.31
N ASN A 341 7.49 -4.90 3.39
CA ASN A 341 6.95 -4.76 2.04
C ASN A 341 5.49 -4.27 2.02
N ALA A 342 4.60 -4.95 2.75
CA ALA A 342 3.19 -4.60 2.79
C ALA A 342 2.97 -3.19 3.36
N GLN A 343 3.72 -2.81 4.38
CA GLN A 343 3.57 -1.50 5.01
C GLN A 343 3.99 -0.37 4.07
N GLN A 344 5.06 -0.54 3.31
CA GLN A 344 5.53 0.49 2.37
C GLN A 344 4.49 0.85 1.31
N ILE A 345 3.75 -0.13 0.80
CA ILE A 345 2.66 0.12 -0.14
C ILE A 345 1.70 1.15 0.45
N TYR A 346 1.16 0.86 1.64
CA TYR A 346 0.08 1.63 2.23
C TYR A 346 0.52 2.94 2.88
N LEU A 347 1.78 3.03 3.35
CA LEU A 347 2.37 4.29 3.82
C LEU A 347 2.46 5.37 2.71
N THR A 348 2.29 4.99 1.45
CA THR A 348 2.27 5.91 0.30
C THR A 348 0.97 6.72 0.23
N ALA A 349 -0.15 6.16 0.66
CA ALA A 349 -1.50 6.66 0.39
C ALA A 349 -1.78 8.06 0.95
N GLY A 350 -1.34 8.34 2.19
CA GLY A 350 -1.59 9.64 2.83
C GLY A 350 -1.03 10.82 2.02
N PRO A 351 0.29 10.92 1.83
CA PRO A 351 0.92 12.07 1.17
C PRO A 351 0.49 12.33 -0.28
N ILE A 352 0.04 11.30 -1.00
CA ILE A 352 -0.52 11.46 -2.36
C ILE A 352 -2.00 11.86 -2.35
N ASN A 353 -2.57 12.18 -1.19
CA ASN A 353 -3.97 12.56 -0.96
C ASN A 353 -5.01 11.47 -1.29
N HIS A 354 -4.66 10.21 -1.02
CA HIS A 354 -5.54 9.04 -1.19
C HIS A 354 -5.53 8.12 0.03
N PRO A 355 -5.76 8.62 1.27
CA PRO A 355 -5.70 7.81 2.49
C PRO A 355 -6.70 6.65 2.49
N GLU A 356 -7.78 6.70 1.70
CA GLU A 356 -8.75 5.62 1.53
C GLU A 356 -8.12 4.35 0.95
N LEU A 357 -7.00 4.44 0.24
CA LEU A 357 -6.30 3.26 -0.28
C LEU A 357 -5.66 2.40 0.83
N ILE A 358 -5.60 2.88 2.07
CA ILE A 358 -5.15 2.11 3.24
C ILE A 358 -6.24 1.11 3.70
N GLU A 359 -7.50 1.33 3.38
CA GLU A 359 -8.63 0.55 3.91
C GLU A 359 -8.48 -0.97 3.73
N PRO A 360 -8.04 -1.50 2.58
CA PRO A 360 -7.82 -2.95 2.45
C PRO A 360 -6.83 -3.54 3.45
N PHE A 361 -5.81 -2.77 3.85
CA PHE A 361 -4.85 -3.20 4.85
C PHE A 361 -5.46 -3.22 6.26
N VAL A 362 -6.26 -2.22 6.60
CA VAL A 362 -7.03 -2.20 7.86
C VAL A 362 -7.93 -3.42 7.93
N ASP A 363 -8.67 -3.70 6.87
CA ASP A 363 -9.67 -4.76 6.80
C ASP A 363 -9.04 -6.16 6.90
N VAL A 364 -7.89 -6.41 6.27
CA VAL A 364 -7.22 -7.71 6.37
C VAL A 364 -6.68 -7.98 7.77
N LEU A 365 -6.17 -6.97 8.47
CA LEU A 365 -5.74 -7.13 9.86
C LEU A 365 -6.93 -7.44 10.76
N GLN A 366 -8.04 -6.74 10.60
CA GLN A 366 -9.27 -7.00 11.38
C GLN A 366 -9.84 -8.39 11.09
N ARG A 367 -9.89 -8.80 9.83
CA ARG A 367 -10.38 -10.12 9.41
C ARG A 367 -9.59 -11.27 10.07
N ASN A 368 -8.28 -11.09 10.20
CA ASN A 368 -7.37 -12.11 10.73
C ASN A 368 -7.05 -11.94 12.23
N LEU A 369 -7.75 -11.06 12.94
CA LEU A 369 -7.43 -10.74 14.33
C LEU A 369 -7.53 -11.95 15.27
N ASN A 370 -8.48 -12.86 15.07
CA ASN A 370 -8.61 -14.08 15.88
C ASN A 370 -7.39 -14.99 15.72
N ARG A 371 -6.87 -15.11 14.50
CA ARG A 371 -5.65 -15.86 14.24
C ARG A 371 -4.44 -15.20 14.90
N ALA A 372 -4.34 -13.88 14.80
CA ALA A 372 -3.27 -13.12 15.45
C ALA A 372 -3.29 -13.24 16.99
N LYS A 373 -4.48 -13.29 17.59
CA LYS A 373 -4.63 -13.58 19.03
C LYS A 373 -4.17 -14.99 19.38
N TRP A 374 -4.47 -15.94 18.51
CA TRP A 374 -3.99 -17.30 18.68
C TRP A 374 -2.45 -17.37 18.57
N PHE A 375 -1.84 -16.68 17.60
CA PHE A 375 -0.39 -16.58 17.47
C PHE A 375 0.26 -15.96 18.70
N ALA A 376 -0.30 -14.88 19.24
CA ALA A 376 0.19 -14.26 20.47
C ALA A 376 0.30 -15.29 21.59
N LYS A 377 -0.77 -16.05 21.85
CA LYS A 377 -0.81 -17.06 22.91
C LYS A 377 0.14 -18.24 22.69
N THR A 378 0.31 -18.66 21.45
CA THR A 378 1.11 -19.84 21.10
C THR A 378 2.60 -19.49 21.02
N SER A 379 2.93 -18.40 20.35
CA SER A 379 4.33 -17.99 20.15
C SER A 379 4.91 -17.25 21.35
N PHE A 380 4.06 -16.56 22.12
CA PHE A 380 4.44 -15.80 23.32
C PHE A 380 3.55 -16.20 24.50
N PRO A 381 3.74 -17.41 25.08
CA PRO A 381 2.90 -17.88 26.18
C PRO A 381 2.84 -16.89 27.33
N GLY A 382 1.63 -16.56 27.78
CA GLY A 382 1.37 -15.56 28.81
C GLY A 382 1.08 -14.15 28.26
N SER A 383 1.25 -13.91 26.95
CA SER A 383 0.91 -12.63 26.35
C SER A 383 -0.61 -12.42 26.20
N GLU A 384 -1.00 -11.15 26.15
CA GLU A 384 -2.32 -10.67 25.79
C GLU A 384 -2.34 -10.18 24.33
N GLY A 385 -3.52 -9.74 23.87
CA GLY A 385 -3.66 -9.05 22.58
C GLY A 385 -3.43 -9.95 21.38
N ALA A 386 -2.89 -9.36 20.32
CA ALA A 386 -2.69 -10.04 19.03
C ALA A 386 -1.29 -9.81 18.48
N TYR A 387 -0.73 -10.84 17.84
CA TYR A 387 0.55 -10.79 17.17
C TYR A 387 0.42 -11.34 15.75
N PHE A 388 0.74 -10.52 14.77
CA PHE A 388 0.78 -10.94 13.37
C PHE A 388 2.17 -11.43 13.00
N HIS A 389 2.21 -12.61 12.40
CA HIS A 389 3.41 -13.16 11.83
C HIS A 389 3.89 -12.36 10.61
N VAL A 390 5.15 -12.47 10.22
CA VAL A 390 5.71 -11.78 9.05
C VAL A 390 4.92 -12.06 7.77
N ASN A 391 4.54 -13.32 7.55
CA ASN A 391 3.72 -13.68 6.40
C ASN A 391 2.25 -13.72 6.80
N LEU A 392 1.43 -12.90 6.14
CA LEU A 392 -0.01 -12.86 6.29
C LEU A 392 -0.66 -13.18 4.94
N TRP A 393 -1.77 -13.92 4.98
CA TRP A 393 -2.61 -14.20 3.82
C TRP A 393 -4.01 -13.60 4.02
N PRO A 394 -4.68 -13.17 2.95
CA PRO A 394 -5.92 -12.39 3.09
C PRO A 394 -7.05 -13.15 3.78
N PHE A 395 -7.08 -14.48 3.67
CA PHE A 395 -8.20 -15.34 4.07
C PHE A 395 -7.75 -16.49 4.95
N GLU A 396 -6.86 -16.25 5.90
CA GLU A 396 -6.36 -17.28 6.79
C GLU A 396 -7.50 -17.99 7.57
N PRO A 397 -7.42 -19.32 7.75
CA PRO A 397 -8.46 -20.05 8.48
C PRO A 397 -8.47 -19.64 9.96
N ASP A 398 -9.65 -19.63 10.57
CA ASP A 398 -9.80 -19.47 12.01
C ASP A 398 -9.20 -20.71 12.71
N PRO A 399 -8.17 -20.56 13.57
CA PRO A 399 -7.53 -21.68 14.24
C PRO A 399 -8.48 -22.54 15.07
N ALA A 400 -9.53 -21.94 15.63
CA ALA A 400 -10.54 -22.67 16.41
C ALA A 400 -11.36 -23.65 15.56
N LYS A 401 -11.42 -23.43 14.25
CA LYS A 401 -12.17 -24.24 13.30
C LYS A 401 -11.30 -25.22 12.52
N CYS A 402 -9.98 -25.11 12.62
CA CYS A 402 -9.08 -26.03 11.94
C CYS A 402 -9.09 -27.41 12.58
N VAL A 403 -9.13 -28.47 11.76
CA VAL A 403 -9.15 -29.86 12.19
C VAL A 403 -7.79 -30.54 12.07
N THR A 404 -6.91 -30.02 11.20
CA THR A 404 -5.56 -30.57 11.06
C THR A 404 -4.66 -30.12 12.19
N ARG A 405 -3.66 -30.93 12.52
CA ARG A 405 -2.64 -30.56 13.51
C ARG A 405 -1.73 -29.41 13.04
N ASN A 406 -1.64 -29.20 11.74
CA ASN A 406 -0.76 -28.20 11.11
C ASN A 406 -1.49 -26.90 10.82
N LYS A 407 -2.32 -26.46 11.76
CA LYS A 407 -3.10 -25.23 11.68
C LYS A 407 -2.27 -23.97 11.42
N HIS A 408 -0.92 -24.07 11.52
CA HIS A 408 -0.10 -22.92 11.89
C HIS A 408 1.30 -22.96 11.32
N GLN A 409 1.45 -23.55 10.22
CA GLN A 409 2.66 -23.80 9.50
C GLN A 409 3.65 -22.63 9.41
N HIS A 410 3.15 -21.40 9.36
CA HIS A 410 3.98 -20.22 9.11
C HIS A 410 4.71 -19.68 10.33
N ALA A 411 4.28 -20.02 11.51
CA ALA A 411 4.95 -19.60 12.73
C ALA A 411 6.25 -20.36 13.01
N TYR A 412 6.57 -21.36 12.19
CA TYR A 412 7.79 -22.13 12.35
C TYR A 412 9.04 -21.43 11.79
N MET A 413 8.86 -20.39 10.97
CA MET A 413 9.99 -19.67 10.40
C MET A 413 10.56 -18.66 11.41
N PRO A 414 11.89 -18.62 11.64
CA PRO A 414 12.50 -17.72 12.62
C PRO A 414 12.12 -16.26 12.43
N TRP A 415 12.06 -15.77 11.20
CA TRP A 415 11.66 -14.39 10.90
C TRP A 415 10.22 -14.06 11.28
N GLY A 416 9.40 -15.06 11.52
CA GLY A 416 8.07 -14.87 12.07
C GLY A 416 8.02 -14.33 13.50
N TYR A 417 9.13 -14.33 14.20
CA TYR A 417 9.24 -13.90 15.60
C TYR A 417 9.85 -12.51 15.77
N SER A 418 9.80 -11.67 14.77
CA SER A 418 10.21 -10.27 14.84
C SER A 418 9.14 -9.44 15.55
N TRP A 419 9.45 -8.88 16.71
CA TRP A 419 8.46 -8.14 17.51
C TRP A 419 8.02 -6.84 16.81
N GLY A 420 8.90 -6.19 16.08
CA GLY A 420 8.63 -4.92 15.41
C GLY A 420 7.55 -4.99 14.32
N THR A 421 7.21 -6.17 13.83
CA THR A 421 6.24 -6.39 12.74
C THR A 421 4.86 -5.77 13.04
N ASN A 422 4.35 -5.98 14.26
CA ASN A 422 3.09 -5.38 14.70
C ASN A 422 3.14 -3.86 14.69
N GLY A 423 4.21 -3.28 15.21
CA GLY A 423 4.33 -1.84 15.31
C GLY A 423 4.57 -1.16 13.96
N HIS A 424 5.24 -1.85 13.04
CA HIS A 424 5.33 -1.39 11.66
C HIS A 424 3.94 -1.35 11.00
N SER A 425 3.11 -2.36 11.25
CA SER A 425 1.70 -2.35 10.82
C SER A 425 0.88 -1.27 11.54
N ALA A 426 1.17 -1.00 12.82
CA ALA A 426 0.53 0.10 13.56
C ALA A 426 0.84 1.47 12.94
N ALA A 427 2.02 1.66 12.32
CA ALA A 427 2.35 2.89 11.62
C ALA A 427 1.40 3.14 10.44
N VAL A 428 1.06 2.11 9.68
CA VAL A 428 0.07 2.20 8.58
C VAL A 428 -1.33 2.53 9.12
N LEU A 429 -1.76 1.84 10.19
CA LEU A 429 -3.05 2.12 10.82
C LEU A 429 -3.13 3.57 11.30
N TRP A 430 -2.05 4.04 11.94
CA TRP A 430 -2.01 5.40 12.46
C TRP A 430 -1.94 6.45 11.36
N ASP A 431 -1.28 6.17 10.22
CA ASP A 431 -1.31 7.02 9.03
C ASP A 431 -2.74 7.19 8.50
N TYR A 432 -3.55 6.12 8.46
CA TYR A 432 -4.96 6.25 8.08
C TYR A 432 -5.69 7.30 8.93
N ALA A 433 -5.52 7.28 10.26
CA ALA A 433 -6.15 8.24 11.16
C ALA A 433 -5.51 9.65 11.09
N ARG A 434 -4.20 9.76 10.86
CA ARG A 434 -3.50 11.06 10.77
C ARG A 434 -3.84 11.82 9.49
N PHE A 435 -3.94 11.11 8.36
CA PHE A 435 -4.23 11.72 7.06
C PHE A 435 -5.75 11.84 6.78
N LYS A 436 -6.57 11.06 7.44
CA LYS A 436 -8.04 11.14 7.40
C LYS A 436 -8.58 11.33 8.81
N PRO A 437 -8.35 12.52 9.43
CA PRO A 437 -8.74 12.74 10.82
C PRO A 437 -10.26 12.69 10.99
N GLY A 438 -10.68 12.13 12.11
CA GLY A 438 -12.08 11.99 12.49
C GLY A 438 -12.31 10.77 13.37
N GLU A 439 -13.43 10.77 14.09
CA GLU A 439 -13.79 9.71 15.03
C GLU A 439 -13.96 8.37 14.31
N ASP A 440 -14.55 8.35 13.11
CA ASP A 440 -14.79 7.13 12.34
C ASP A 440 -13.47 6.46 11.94
N SER A 441 -12.47 7.23 11.48
CA SER A 441 -11.16 6.71 11.13
C SER A 441 -10.45 6.13 12.34
N LEU A 442 -10.55 6.80 13.49
CA LEU A 442 -9.97 6.31 14.74
C LEU A 442 -10.67 5.04 15.21
N ARG A 443 -12.00 4.99 15.20
CA ARG A 443 -12.79 3.78 15.54
C ARG A 443 -12.43 2.61 14.65
N ARG A 444 -12.25 2.86 13.36
CA ARG A 444 -11.92 1.80 12.39
C ARG A 444 -10.59 1.12 12.71
N ILE A 445 -9.57 1.85 13.13
CA ILE A 445 -8.26 1.26 13.44
C ILE A 445 -8.15 0.77 14.89
N TRP A 446 -8.99 1.28 15.80
CA TRP A 446 -8.83 1.11 17.24
C TRP A 446 -8.77 -0.35 17.67
N GLN A 447 -9.69 -1.19 17.15
CA GLN A 447 -9.75 -2.60 17.54
C GLN A 447 -8.41 -3.33 17.35
N THR A 448 -7.73 -3.06 16.25
CA THR A 448 -6.43 -3.68 15.96
C THR A 448 -5.30 -3.03 16.75
N LEU A 449 -5.28 -1.70 16.81
CA LEU A 449 -4.26 -0.94 17.55
C LEU A 449 -4.29 -1.26 19.05
N GLU A 450 -5.48 -1.40 19.65
CA GLU A 450 -5.63 -1.83 21.03
C GLU A 450 -5.01 -3.21 21.29
N GLN A 451 -5.24 -4.17 20.38
CA GLN A 451 -4.69 -5.51 20.53
C GLN A 451 -3.15 -5.53 20.37
N PHE A 452 -2.60 -4.67 19.53
CA PHE A 452 -1.14 -4.49 19.44
C PHE A 452 -0.56 -3.90 20.72
N ALA A 453 -1.24 -2.90 21.29
CA ALA A 453 -0.83 -2.28 22.55
C ALA A 453 -0.87 -3.27 23.72
N LEU A 454 -1.94 -4.08 23.83
CA LEU A 454 -2.06 -5.13 24.84
C LEU A 454 -0.94 -6.17 24.69
N PHE A 455 -0.65 -6.58 23.46
CA PHE A 455 0.44 -7.50 23.19
C PHE A 455 1.78 -6.93 23.68
N TYR A 456 2.13 -5.71 23.26
CA TYR A 456 3.41 -5.12 23.66
C TYR A 456 3.50 -4.87 25.16
N CYS A 457 2.45 -4.38 25.81
CA CYS A 457 2.46 -4.23 27.25
C CYS A 457 2.73 -5.56 27.95
N SER A 458 2.02 -6.63 27.58
CA SER A 458 2.15 -7.93 28.23
C SER A 458 3.52 -8.56 28.00
N VAL A 459 4.05 -8.53 26.77
CA VAL A 459 5.38 -9.12 26.51
C VAL A 459 6.51 -8.31 27.15
N LEU A 460 6.39 -6.99 27.24
CA LEU A 460 7.34 -6.15 27.97
C LEU A 460 7.33 -6.46 29.47
N GLU A 461 6.15 -6.61 30.06
CA GLU A 461 5.99 -6.96 31.47
C GLU A 461 6.60 -8.30 31.83
N MET A 462 6.68 -9.25 30.89
CA MET A 462 7.38 -10.53 31.04
C MET A 462 8.91 -10.42 30.89
N CYS A 463 9.41 -9.36 30.23
CA CYS A 463 10.86 -9.16 30.05
C CYS A 463 11.55 -8.82 31.38
N PRO A 464 12.75 -9.35 31.64
CA PRO A 464 13.51 -9.01 32.85
C PRO A 464 13.93 -7.54 32.83
N MET A 465 13.96 -6.92 34.01
CA MET A 465 14.52 -5.59 34.22
C MET A 465 16.04 -5.68 34.42
N VAL A 466 16.78 -4.87 33.65
CA VAL A 466 18.23 -4.72 33.77
C VAL A 466 18.52 -3.21 33.80
N ASP A 467 19.16 -2.73 34.86
CA ASP A 467 19.50 -1.32 35.04
C ASP A 467 18.32 -0.35 34.84
N GLY A 468 17.13 -0.72 35.34
CA GLY A 468 15.94 0.09 35.24
C GLY A 468 15.23 0.06 33.87
N ARG A 469 15.72 -0.76 32.93
CA ARG A 469 15.15 -0.92 31.58
C ARG A 469 14.77 -2.37 31.30
N ARG A 470 13.78 -2.59 30.46
CA ARG A 470 13.38 -3.94 30.00
C ARG A 470 14.42 -4.47 29.01
N ARG A 471 14.86 -5.71 29.19
CA ARG A 471 15.66 -6.43 28.21
C ARG A 471 14.72 -7.08 27.18
N ILE A 472 14.44 -6.36 26.11
CA ILE A 472 13.53 -6.81 25.03
C ILE A 472 14.18 -7.96 24.26
N GLY A 473 13.46 -9.05 24.09
CA GLY A 473 13.89 -10.25 23.36
C GLY A 473 13.57 -11.54 24.14
N PRO A 474 13.84 -12.70 23.55
CA PRO A 474 14.51 -12.90 22.26
C PRO A 474 13.63 -12.50 21.07
N THR A 475 14.26 -12.10 19.98
CA THR A 475 13.61 -11.72 18.71
C THR A 475 14.42 -12.20 17.53
N TYR A 476 13.79 -12.24 16.35
CA TYR A 476 14.49 -12.33 15.09
C TYR A 476 14.69 -10.92 14.52
N PHE A 477 15.94 -10.57 14.24
CA PHE A 477 16.20 -9.30 13.56
C PHE A 477 15.89 -9.41 12.07
N ALA A 478 15.08 -8.49 11.58
CA ALA A 478 14.51 -8.56 10.25
C ALA A 478 15.58 -8.71 9.15
N GLU A 479 15.48 -9.78 8.36
CA GLU A 479 16.24 -10.05 7.13
C GLU A 479 17.75 -10.28 7.29
N THR A 480 18.29 -10.42 8.49
CA THR A 480 19.73 -10.67 8.69
C THR A 480 20.08 -12.13 8.93
N GLY A 481 19.09 -12.98 9.21
CA GLY A 481 19.28 -14.38 9.57
C GLY A 481 19.65 -14.60 11.05
N GLU A 482 19.76 -13.55 11.86
CA GLU A 482 20.10 -13.65 13.27
C GLU A 482 18.86 -13.80 14.15
N PHE A 483 18.82 -14.88 14.92
CA PHE A 483 17.73 -15.16 15.86
C PHE A 483 18.24 -15.25 17.30
N GLY A 484 17.34 -14.98 18.24
CA GLY A 484 17.66 -14.97 19.67
C GLY A 484 18.35 -13.70 20.13
N VAL A 485 18.42 -12.69 19.27
CA VAL A 485 19.00 -11.38 19.61
C VAL A 485 18.11 -10.62 20.59
N SER A 486 18.65 -9.60 21.21
CA SER A 486 17.92 -8.74 22.13
C SER A 486 18.23 -7.26 21.87
N LYS A 487 17.34 -6.39 22.32
CA LYS A 487 17.48 -4.93 22.17
C LYS A 487 17.66 -4.54 20.70
N SER A 488 16.81 -5.08 19.82
CA SER A 488 16.81 -4.76 18.40
C SER A 488 16.31 -3.33 18.16
N SER A 489 17.00 -2.56 17.30
CA SER A 489 16.59 -1.21 16.91
C SER A 489 15.18 -1.22 16.25
N TYR A 490 14.92 -2.22 15.42
CA TYR A 490 13.63 -2.43 14.77
C TYR A 490 12.47 -2.62 15.78
N ASP A 491 12.69 -3.44 16.81
CA ASP A 491 11.66 -3.67 17.82
C ASP A 491 11.46 -2.43 18.70
N ILE A 492 12.55 -1.79 19.13
CA ILE A 492 12.46 -0.59 19.98
C ILE A 492 11.65 0.52 19.31
N VAL A 493 11.95 0.83 18.05
CA VAL A 493 11.27 1.91 17.34
C VAL A 493 9.77 1.65 17.19
N PHE A 494 9.40 0.43 16.82
CA PHE A 494 8.00 0.12 16.57
C PHE A 494 7.18 -0.16 17.82
N ILE A 495 7.79 -0.65 18.89
CA ILE A 495 7.15 -0.71 20.21
C ILE A 495 6.88 0.72 20.70
N LYS A 496 7.88 1.61 20.68
CA LYS A 496 7.70 3.03 21.04
C LYS A 496 6.58 3.68 20.25
N PHE A 497 6.61 3.50 18.91
CA PHE A 497 5.58 4.03 18.04
C PHE A 497 4.17 3.57 18.43
N THR A 498 4.00 2.26 18.60
CA THR A 498 2.70 1.66 18.93
C THR A 498 2.17 2.14 20.27
N LEU A 499 3.01 2.15 21.30
CA LEU A 499 2.61 2.61 22.63
C LEU A 499 2.20 4.09 22.62
N ASN A 500 2.95 4.96 21.91
CA ASN A 500 2.60 6.37 21.77
C ASN A 500 1.28 6.56 21.00
N ALA A 501 1.08 5.88 19.89
CA ALA A 501 -0.18 5.90 19.14
C ALA A 501 -1.35 5.41 20.00
N ALA A 502 -1.15 4.31 20.73
CA ALA A 502 -2.15 3.72 21.60
C ALA A 502 -2.50 4.63 22.79
N ILE A 503 -1.53 5.34 23.39
CA ILE A 503 -1.79 6.31 24.46
C ILE A 503 -2.74 7.41 23.97
N ARG A 504 -2.46 7.96 22.78
CA ARG A 504 -3.30 9.01 22.17
C ARG A 504 -4.69 8.47 21.82
N ALA A 505 -4.75 7.33 21.15
CA ALA A 505 -6.01 6.70 20.77
C ALA A 505 -6.85 6.27 21.97
N ALA A 506 -6.26 5.63 22.99
CA ALA A 506 -6.95 5.15 24.18
C ALA A 506 -7.64 6.29 24.96
N ARG A 507 -6.98 7.45 25.05
CA ARG A 507 -7.58 8.64 25.69
C ARG A 507 -8.81 9.11 24.94
N LEU A 508 -8.76 9.15 23.60
CA LEU A 508 -9.88 9.55 22.75
C LEU A 508 -11.00 8.51 22.73
N MET A 509 -10.65 7.23 22.87
CA MET A 509 -11.60 6.11 22.89
C MET A 509 -12.15 5.78 24.28
N GLY A 510 -11.80 6.56 25.32
CA GLY A 510 -12.31 6.37 26.67
C GLY A 510 -11.71 5.17 27.43
N ASN A 511 -10.50 4.74 27.08
CA ASN A 511 -9.76 3.67 27.75
C ASN A 511 -8.50 4.19 28.50
N PRO A 512 -8.66 5.00 29.57
CA PRO A 512 -7.52 5.61 30.28
C PRO A 512 -6.59 4.57 30.93
N LYS A 513 -7.13 3.43 31.36
CA LYS A 513 -6.33 2.34 31.97
C LYS A 513 -5.28 1.79 31.00
N LEU A 514 -5.65 1.61 29.74
CA LEU A 514 -4.70 1.17 28.72
C LEU A 514 -3.68 2.27 28.43
N ALA A 515 -4.09 3.54 28.39
CA ALA A 515 -3.16 4.66 28.22
C ALA A 515 -2.12 4.72 29.35
N GLU A 516 -2.53 4.52 30.61
CA GLU A 516 -1.63 4.46 31.77
C GLU A 516 -0.66 3.27 31.68
N ARG A 517 -1.17 2.07 31.34
CA ARG A 517 -0.35 0.86 31.15
C ARG A 517 0.69 1.05 30.04
N CYS A 518 0.29 1.61 28.90
CA CYS A 518 1.21 1.95 27.82
C CYS A 518 2.26 2.97 28.26
N THR A 519 1.88 3.99 29.01
CA THR A 519 2.82 5.02 29.52
C THR A 519 3.85 4.40 30.45
N ALA A 520 3.42 3.52 31.36
CA ALA A 520 4.31 2.83 32.29
C ALA A 520 5.33 1.93 31.54
N ASN A 521 4.86 1.17 30.54
CA ASN A 521 5.74 0.32 29.74
C ASN A 521 6.70 1.13 28.85
N LEU A 522 6.23 2.23 28.25
CA LEU A 522 7.06 3.14 27.46
C LEU A 522 8.26 3.68 28.25
N ALA A 523 8.06 4.01 29.52
CA ALA A 523 9.12 4.51 30.40
C ALA A 523 10.22 3.48 30.69
N THR A 524 9.98 2.19 30.45
CA THR A 524 10.93 1.11 30.72
C THR A 524 11.68 0.62 29.47
N LEU A 525 11.39 1.20 28.30
CA LEU A 525 12.05 0.78 27.06
C LEU A 525 13.55 1.11 27.09
N PRO A 526 14.41 0.24 26.54
CA PRO A 526 15.84 0.51 26.43
C PRO A 526 16.13 1.58 25.37
N ASP A 527 17.31 2.19 25.47
CA ASP A 527 17.86 3.03 24.41
C ASP A 527 18.26 2.18 23.20
N TYR A 528 18.42 2.81 22.03
CA TYR A 528 18.92 2.11 20.85
C TYR A 528 20.33 1.54 21.08
N PRO A 529 20.67 0.39 20.47
CA PRO A 529 22.05 -0.08 20.46
C PRO A 529 22.92 0.90 19.68
N ILE A 530 24.09 1.20 20.21
CA ILE A 530 25.05 2.13 19.60
C ILE A 530 26.34 1.36 19.34
N GLU A 531 26.88 1.48 18.14
CA GLU A 531 28.14 0.88 17.71
C GLU A 531 29.12 1.97 17.29
N THR A 532 30.44 1.69 17.44
CA THR A 532 31.47 2.64 17.05
C THR A 532 31.91 2.38 15.61
N ASP A 533 31.82 3.41 14.77
CA ASP A 533 32.30 3.40 13.38
C ASP A 533 33.49 4.36 13.20
N PRO A 534 34.74 3.87 13.30
CA PRO A 534 35.91 4.71 13.10
C PRO A 534 36.00 5.29 11.67
N SER A 535 35.41 4.64 10.69
CA SER A 535 35.46 5.04 9.28
C SER A 535 34.62 6.25 8.97
N HIS A 536 33.58 6.54 9.79
CA HIS A 536 32.70 7.69 9.68
C HIS A 536 32.80 8.66 10.87
N GLY A 537 33.85 8.53 11.63
CA GLY A 537 34.22 9.51 12.66
C GLY A 537 33.30 9.53 13.89
N GLY A 538 32.71 8.40 14.27
CA GLY A 538 31.87 8.42 15.44
C GLY A 538 31.08 7.14 15.71
N THR A 539 29.88 7.33 16.23
CA THR A 539 28.93 6.24 16.54
C THR A 539 27.81 6.20 15.53
N VAL A 540 27.22 5.01 15.35
CA VAL A 540 26.05 4.72 14.54
C VAL A 540 25.03 3.92 15.34
N ILE A 541 23.78 3.92 14.93
CA ILE A 541 22.77 3.01 15.50
C ILE A 541 23.07 1.60 15.01
N GLY A 542 23.22 0.66 15.94
CA GLY A 542 23.40 -0.75 15.68
C GLY A 542 22.09 -1.47 15.46
N GLN A 543 22.17 -2.68 14.94
CA GLN A 543 20.98 -3.50 14.67
C GLN A 543 20.40 -4.11 15.95
N TRP A 544 21.27 -4.67 16.82
CA TRP A 544 20.91 -5.22 18.13
C TRP A 544 22.07 -5.15 19.09
N LEU A 545 21.83 -5.42 20.35
CA LEU A 545 22.85 -5.38 21.39
C LEU A 545 23.95 -6.41 21.12
N GLY A 546 25.18 -5.92 20.92
CA GLY A 546 26.37 -6.75 20.67
C GLY A 546 26.45 -7.27 19.23
N GLY A 547 25.64 -6.76 18.31
CA GLY A 547 25.68 -7.13 16.90
C GLY A 547 26.87 -6.59 16.12
N GLY A 548 27.56 -5.60 16.68
CA GLY A 548 28.61 -4.87 16.00
C GLY A 548 28.06 -3.95 14.89
N LEU A 549 28.97 -3.44 14.07
CA LEU A 549 28.59 -2.59 12.95
C LEU A 549 27.70 -3.36 11.95
N PRO A 550 26.60 -2.75 11.47
CA PRO A 550 25.76 -3.36 10.47
C PRO A 550 26.56 -3.75 9.22
N LYS A 551 26.49 -5.02 8.84
CA LYS A 551 27.17 -5.55 7.65
C LYS A 551 26.25 -5.66 6.44
N TYR A 552 24.96 -5.74 6.68
CA TYR A 552 23.92 -5.85 5.67
C TYR A 552 22.64 -5.21 6.21
N MET A 553 22.01 -4.39 5.38
CA MET A 553 20.75 -3.72 5.71
C MET A 553 19.76 -3.96 4.57
N ASN A 554 18.81 -4.87 4.78
CA ASN A 554 17.77 -5.12 3.80
C ASN A 554 16.64 -4.08 3.88
N ILE A 555 16.26 -3.67 5.09
CA ILE A 555 15.08 -2.85 5.32
C ILE A 555 15.35 -1.48 5.98
N GLY A 556 16.60 -1.14 6.23
CA GLY A 556 16.97 0.16 6.81
C GLY A 556 16.41 0.42 8.22
N SER A 557 16.27 -0.63 9.03
CA SER A 557 15.64 -0.59 10.35
C SER A 557 16.24 0.43 11.32
N GLU A 558 17.52 0.74 11.16
CA GLU A 558 18.30 1.66 12.01
C GLU A 558 17.88 3.13 11.83
N VAL A 559 17.19 3.45 10.76
CA VAL A 559 16.71 4.82 10.48
C VAL A 559 15.19 4.94 10.52
N MET A 560 14.49 3.90 10.91
CA MET A 560 13.01 3.91 10.98
C MET A 560 12.45 4.83 12.07
N SER A 561 13.29 5.33 12.97
CA SER A 561 12.93 6.43 13.87
C SER A 561 12.64 7.74 13.12
N LEU A 562 13.24 7.93 11.92
CA LEU A 562 12.89 9.03 11.01
C LEU A 562 11.65 8.70 10.19
N PHE A 563 11.62 7.52 9.53
CA PHE A 563 10.52 7.06 8.70
C PHE A 563 10.35 5.53 8.86
N PRO A 564 9.14 5.02 9.17
CA PRO A 564 7.86 5.76 9.26
C PRO A 564 7.47 6.22 10.68
N ALA A 565 8.33 6.06 11.69
CA ALA A 565 7.92 6.24 13.08
C ALA A 565 7.78 7.71 13.53
N ASP A 566 8.33 8.67 12.80
CA ASP A 566 8.29 10.11 13.14
C ASP A 566 8.79 10.41 14.58
N GLU A 567 9.62 9.52 15.17
CA GLU A 567 10.21 9.73 16.50
C GLU A 567 11.27 10.83 16.46
N VAL A 568 12.08 10.81 15.40
CA VAL A 568 13.07 11.85 15.11
C VAL A 568 12.57 12.71 13.96
N THR A 569 12.60 14.01 14.18
CA THR A 569 12.17 14.99 13.19
C THR A 569 13.26 16.03 12.98
N TRP A 570 13.05 16.95 12.05
CA TRP A 570 13.94 18.08 11.83
C TRP A 570 14.10 19.00 13.05
N MET A 571 13.18 18.93 14.02
CA MET A 571 13.20 19.68 15.29
C MET A 571 13.97 18.95 16.39
N SER A 572 14.32 17.69 16.20
CA SER A 572 15.06 16.91 17.19
C SER A 572 16.46 17.48 17.39
N ASP A 573 17.06 17.13 18.55
CA ASP A 573 18.42 17.57 18.90
C ASP A 573 19.40 17.35 17.74
N PRO A 574 20.26 18.33 17.42
CA PRO A 574 21.25 18.20 16.36
C PRO A 574 22.12 16.95 16.50
N SER A 575 22.52 16.57 17.72
CA SER A 575 23.35 15.39 17.95
C SER A 575 22.66 14.08 17.56
N VAL A 576 21.35 13.98 17.78
CA VAL A 576 20.53 12.84 17.34
C VAL A 576 20.42 12.80 15.82
N ARG A 577 20.22 13.95 15.18
CA ARG A 577 20.17 14.04 13.72
C ARG A 577 21.51 13.69 13.08
N GLU A 578 22.63 14.15 13.65
CA GLU A 578 23.99 13.81 13.21
C GLU A 578 24.29 12.31 13.37
N LEU A 579 23.83 11.69 14.46
CA LEU A 579 23.93 10.24 14.66
C LEU A 579 23.23 9.49 13.51
N LEU A 580 22.04 9.94 13.11
CA LEU A 580 21.30 9.32 12.02
C LEU A 580 21.94 9.59 10.65
N VAL A 581 22.52 10.76 10.41
CA VAL A 581 23.33 11.02 9.20
C VAL A 581 24.51 10.05 9.12
N ARG A 582 25.27 9.87 10.22
CA ARG A 582 26.36 8.89 10.25
C ARG A 582 25.87 7.46 10.02
N THR A 583 24.71 7.11 10.60
CA THR A 583 24.09 5.78 10.40
C THR A 583 23.72 5.56 8.93
N ILE A 584 23.11 6.56 8.27
CA ILE A 584 22.80 6.50 6.84
C ILE A 584 24.08 6.33 6.00
N ASN A 585 25.09 7.14 6.25
CA ASN A 585 26.36 7.09 5.50
C ASN A 585 27.10 5.75 5.67
N HIS A 586 27.04 5.14 6.86
CA HIS A 586 27.52 3.78 7.06
C HIS A 586 26.71 2.78 6.23
N SER A 587 25.41 2.92 6.24
CA SER A 587 24.46 2.01 5.58
C SER A 587 24.59 2.02 4.06
N GLU A 588 24.92 3.15 3.45
CA GLU A 588 25.13 3.23 1.99
C GLU A 588 26.20 2.27 1.47
N LYS A 589 27.20 1.98 2.28
CA LYS A 589 28.27 1.05 1.89
C LYS A 589 27.86 -0.41 1.94
N VAL A 590 26.83 -0.73 2.71
CA VAL A 590 26.40 -2.12 2.93
C VAL A 590 25.05 -2.44 2.29
N THR A 591 24.34 -1.43 1.78
CA THR A 591 22.98 -1.58 1.26
C THR A 591 22.89 -1.15 -0.19
N GLN A 592 22.63 -2.10 -1.06
CA GLN A 592 22.24 -1.84 -2.46
C GLN A 592 20.87 -2.45 -2.77
N HIS A 593 20.05 -2.73 -1.75
CA HIS A 593 18.78 -3.39 -1.93
C HIS A 593 17.66 -2.37 -2.17
N ILE A 594 16.75 -2.66 -3.11
CA ILE A 594 15.62 -1.78 -3.43
C ILE A 594 14.77 -1.47 -2.20
N ASN A 595 14.58 -2.47 -1.34
CA ASN A 595 13.71 -2.37 -0.17
C ASN A 595 14.16 -1.27 0.79
N SER A 596 15.43 -1.25 1.14
CA SER A 596 15.98 -0.22 2.02
C SER A 596 16.10 1.13 1.35
N ASN A 597 16.34 1.17 0.03
CA ASN A 597 16.65 2.41 -0.66
C ASN A 597 15.51 3.44 -0.61
N VAL A 598 14.26 3.04 -0.74
CA VAL A 598 13.14 4.01 -0.67
C VAL A 598 13.03 4.58 0.75
N ALA A 599 13.03 3.74 1.79
CA ALA A 599 12.95 4.20 3.17
C ALA A 599 14.17 5.05 3.58
N MET A 600 15.38 4.66 3.17
CA MET A 600 16.61 5.40 3.41
C MET A 600 16.60 6.78 2.74
N ASN A 601 16.09 6.87 1.51
CA ASN A 601 16.00 8.14 0.79
C ASN A 601 14.91 9.05 1.36
N ILE A 602 13.82 8.49 1.88
CA ILE A 602 12.84 9.27 2.66
C ILE A 602 13.49 9.80 3.95
N ALA A 603 14.27 8.97 4.65
CA ALA A 603 15.01 9.40 5.83
C ALA A 603 16.00 10.53 5.51
N ARG A 604 16.74 10.46 4.38
CA ARG A 604 17.59 11.56 3.90
C ARG A 604 16.79 12.83 3.65
N ALA A 605 15.67 12.73 2.93
CA ALA A 605 14.81 13.87 2.65
C ALA A 605 14.31 14.54 3.94
N ARG A 606 14.00 13.76 4.98
CA ARG A 606 13.57 14.29 6.29
C ARG A 606 14.69 14.98 7.07
N LEU A 607 15.92 14.58 6.84
CA LEU A 607 17.12 15.25 7.37
C LEU A 607 17.56 16.48 6.53
N GLY A 608 16.86 16.79 5.43
CA GLY A 608 17.21 17.88 4.52
C GLY A 608 18.27 17.52 3.46
N LEU A 609 18.64 16.23 3.36
CA LEU A 609 19.61 15.70 2.38
C LEU A 609 18.90 15.29 1.08
N GLY A 610 18.19 16.24 0.46
CA GLY A 610 17.33 15.94 -0.69
C GLY A 610 18.10 15.63 -1.97
N GLU A 611 19.21 16.31 -2.22
CA GLU A 611 20.04 16.07 -3.41
C GLU A 611 20.66 14.68 -3.37
N GLU A 612 21.15 14.26 -2.19
CA GLU A 612 21.69 12.91 -1.97
C GLU A 612 20.59 11.85 -2.09
N ALA A 613 19.39 12.12 -1.58
CA ALA A 613 18.25 11.23 -1.70
C ALA A 613 17.87 10.99 -3.18
N ILE A 614 17.85 12.05 -3.99
CA ILE A 614 17.54 11.97 -5.42
C ILE A 614 18.65 11.26 -6.18
N ALA A 615 19.90 11.60 -5.91
CA ALA A 615 21.06 10.98 -6.58
C ALA A 615 21.11 9.47 -6.30
N ASN A 616 20.93 9.09 -5.04
CA ASN A 616 20.88 7.67 -4.64
C ASN A 616 19.68 6.93 -5.26
N ALA A 617 18.48 7.52 -5.23
CA ALA A 617 17.30 6.92 -5.86
C ALA A 617 17.53 6.71 -7.36
N LYS A 618 18.04 7.71 -8.08
CA LYS A 618 18.34 7.58 -9.51
C LYS A 618 19.40 6.52 -9.80
N MET A 619 20.41 6.38 -8.95
CA MET A 619 21.41 5.33 -9.06
C MET A 619 20.80 3.94 -8.86
N CYS A 620 19.99 3.76 -7.83
CA CYS A 620 19.38 2.45 -7.49
C CYS A 620 18.36 1.98 -8.52
N PHE A 621 17.63 2.92 -9.11
CA PHE A 621 16.55 2.61 -10.06
C PHE A 621 16.95 2.78 -11.53
N ASN A 622 18.23 2.97 -11.80
CA ASN A 622 18.75 3.06 -13.16
C ASN A 622 18.41 1.77 -13.95
N PRO A 623 17.96 1.88 -15.22
CA PRO A 623 17.74 0.72 -16.10
C PRO A 623 18.94 -0.23 -16.23
N ALA A 624 20.15 0.25 -16.03
CA ALA A 624 21.36 -0.56 -16.01
C ALA A 624 21.69 -1.19 -14.65
N SER A 625 20.94 -0.89 -13.58
CA SER A 625 21.14 -1.48 -12.25
C SER A 625 20.99 -2.99 -12.27
N ASP A 626 21.87 -3.70 -11.57
CA ASP A 626 21.80 -5.17 -11.45
C ASP A 626 20.78 -5.64 -10.39
N ILE A 627 20.28 -4.73 -9.55
CA ILE A 627 19.38 -5.05 -8.44
C ILE A 627 17.95 -4.74 -8.81
N SER A 628 17.68 -3.50 -9.20
CA SER A 628 16.37 -3.05 -9.63
C SER A 628 16.52 -2.05 -10.77
N ALA A 629 15.68 -2.22 -11.76
CA ALA A 629 15.73 -1.35 -12.93
C ALA A 629 14.31 -0.93 -13.30
N GLU A 630 14.12 0.36 -13.57
CA GLU A 630 12.91 0.82 -14.24
C GLU A 630 12.82 0.14 -15.60
N GLN A 631 11.67 -0.48 -15.85
CA GLN A 631 11.40 -1.17 -17.10
C GLN A 631 10.66 -0.23 -18.09
N PRO A 632 10.67 -0.54 -19.39
CA PRO A 632 9.94 0.25 -20.38
C PRO A 632 8.47 0.49 -20.07
N ASN A 633 7.80 -0.43 -19.35
CA ASN A 633 6.40 -0.27 -18.91
C ASN A 633 6.22 0.62 -17.67
N GLY A 634 7.29 1.21 -17.14
CA GLY A 634 7.26 2.10 -15.99
C GLY A 634 7.23 1.41 -14.63
N LEU A 635 7.33 0.09 -14.59
CA LEU A 635 7.49 -0.69 -13.37
C LEU A 635 8.97 -0.87 -13.04
N PHE A 636 9.24 -1.16 -11.76
CA PHE A 636 10.58 -1.51 -11.32
C PHE A 636 10.68 -3.01 -11.14
N TYR A 637 11.60 -3.63 -11.85
CA TYR A 637 11.75 -5.07 -11.89
C TYR A 637 12.92 -5.50 -11.02
N TRP A 638 12.69 -6.43 -10.11
CA TRP A 638 13.74 -6.99 -9.29
C TRP A 638 14.46 -8.11 -10.04
N LYS A 639 15.61 -7.80 -10.61
CA LYS A 639 16.35 -8.72 -11.49
C LYS A 639 16.70 -10.06 -10.85
N ILE A 640 17.01 -10.06 -9.54
CA ILE A 640 17.42 -11.28 -8.83
C ILE A 640 16.30 -12.31 -8.79
N HIS A 641 15.05 -11.87 -8.69
CA HIS A 641 13.87 -12.73 -8.54
C HIS A 641 12.98 -12.79 -9.76
N GLY A 642 13.23 -11.95 -10.78
CA GLY A 642 12.50 -11.99 -12.03
C GLY A 642 11.05 -11.51 -11.96
N TYR A 643 10.71 -10.58 -11.03
CA TYR A 643 9.38 -9.99 -10.91
C TYR A 643 9.45 -8.58 -10.30
N TYR A 644 8.38 -7.81 -10.44
CA TYR A 644 8.23 -6.52 -9.77
C TYR A 644 7.52 -6.68 -8.42
N LEU A 645 7.78 -5.74 -7.52
CA LEU A 645 7.24 -5.74 -6.17
C LEU A 645 6.26 -4.57 -6.01
N SER A 646 5.14 -4.83 -5.34
CA SER A 646 4.09 -3.82 -5.12
C SER A 646 4.54 -2.65 -4.23
N GLU A 647 5.50 -2.87 -3.33
CA GLU A 647 6.02 -1.81 -2.45
C GLU A 647 6.75 -0.69 -3.20
N GLN A 648 7.10 -0.89 -4.46
CA GLN A 648 7.73 0.15 -5.29
C GLN A 648 6.86 1.39 -5.47
N VAL A 649 5.56 1.30 -5.28
CA VAL A 649 4.66 2.47 -5.26
C VAL A 649 5.09 3.51 -4.22
N CYS A 650 5.85 3.11 -3.20
CA CYS A 650 6.43 4.01 -2.19
C CYS A 650 7.41 5.05 -2.78
N ILE A 651 7.86 4.88 -4.01
CA ILE A 651 8.63 5.92 -4.73
C ILE A 651 7.80 7.21 -4.86
N ALA A 652 6.47 7.11 -5.02
CA ALA A 652 5.62 8.30 -5.01
C ALA A 652 5.62 9.00 -3.63
N ARG A 653 5.75 8.24 -2.54
CA ARG A 653 5.95 8.81 -1.21
C ARG A 653 7.28 9.57 -1.12
N LEU A 654 8.37 9.00 -1.63
CA LEU A 654 9.67 9.68 -1.64
C LEU A 654 9.58 11.04 -2.35
N VAL A 655 9.00 11.09 -3.54
CA VAL A 655 8.83 12.35 -4.28
C VAL A 655 7.97 13.34 -3.50
N SER A 656 6.88 12.88 -2.88
CA SER A 656 6.03 13.72 -2.03
C SER A 656 6.79 14.28 -0.82
N GLU A 657 7.66 13.49 -0.17
CA GLU A 657 8.47 13.92 0.98
C GLU A 657 9.56 14.95 0.62
N LEU A 658 10.02 14.99 -0.62
CA LEU A 658 10.90 16.05 -1.10
C LEU A 658 10.16 17.41 -1.20
N LEU A 659 8.86 17.36 -1.48
CA LEU A 659 8.01 18.54 -1.74
C LEU A 659 7.27 19.02 -0.48
N LEU A 660 6.74 18.09 0.31
CA LEU A 660 5.89 18.35 1.47
C LEU A 660 6.16 17.34 2.58
N GLN A 661 6.45 17.82 3.78
CA GLN A 661 6.58 16.99 4.98
C GLN A 661 5.64 17.48 6.08
N SER A 662 5.17 16.55 6.93
CA SER A 662 4.35 16.87 8.10
C SER A 662 4.72 16.03 9.33
N ALA A 663 5.90 15.42 9.35
CA ALA A 663 6.42 14.68 10.50
C ALA A 663 6.56 15.61 11.71
N GLY A 664 6.10 15.15 12.89
CA GLY A 664 6.05 15.95 14.10
C GLY A 664 4.93 16.99 14.11
N GLU A 665 3.90 16.82 13.28
CA GLU A 665 2.74 17.72 13.18
C GLU A 665 3.07 19.16 12.74
N VAL A 666 4.21 19.34 12.07
CA VAL A 666 4.62 20.63 11.48
C VAL A 666 4.76 20.47 9.97
N ILE A 667 4.01 21.24 9.23
CA ILE A 667 4.06 21.25 7.77
C ILE A 667 5.30 22.01 7.30
N ARG A 668 6.09 21.36 6.44
CA ARG A 668 7.27 21.93 5.78
C ARG A 668 7.08 21.87 4.27
N ILE A 669 7.22 23.01 3.62
CA ILE A 669 7.00 23.19 2.17
C ILE A 669 8.35 23.25 1.48
N PHE A 670 8.57 22.38 0.49
CA PHE A 670 9.83 22.18 -0.23
C PHE A 670 11.05 21.91 0.68
N PRO A 671 10.91 21.09 1.73
CA PRO A 671 11.97 20.94 2.75
C PRO A 671 13.26 20.28 2.22
N ALA A 672 13.15 19.51 1.15
CA ALA A 672 14.26 18.74 0.58
C ALA A 672 14.28 18.78 -0.97
N TRP A 673 13.57 19.71 -1.59
CA TRP A 673 13.60 19.89 -3.04
C TRP A 673 14.88 20.61 -3.45
N PRO A 674 15.59 20.17 -4.52
CA PRO A 674 16.88 20.72 -4.92
C PRO A 674 16.81 22.21 -5.27
N ARG A 675 17.87 22.95 -5.00
CA ARG A 675 18.00 24.34 -5.44
C ARG A 675 18.14 24.43 -6.96
N GLY A 676 17.63 25.50 -7.56
CA GLY A 676 17.68 25.74 -8.99
C GLY A 676 16.75 24.83 -9.81
N VAL A 677 15.96 23.98 -9.19
CA VAL A 677 14.98 23.12 -9.86
C VAL A 677 13.57 23.61 -9.53
N ASP A 678 12.83 24.02 -10.54
CA ASP A 678 11.43 24.41 -10.36
C ASP A 678 10.57 23.23 -9.95
N GLY A 679 9.56 23.48 -9.11
CA GLY A 679 8.62 22.47 -8.67
C GLY A 679 7.29 23.07 -8.27
N LYS A 680 6.22 22.38 -8.64
CA LYS A 680 4.85 22.72 -8.24
C LYS A 680 4.15 21.46 -7.75
N PHE A 681 3.32 21.64 -6.76
CA PHE A 681 2.41 20.58 -6.35
C PHE A 681 1.05 21.16 -5.96
N SER A 682 0.02 20.39 -6.20
CA SER A 682 -1.36 20.73 -5.88
C SER A 682 -1.94 19.67 -4.95
N ARG A 683 -2.45 20.12 -3.81
CA ARG A 683 -3.24 19.34 -2.85
C ARG A 683 -2.58 18.04 -2.39
N LEU A 684 -1.23 18.03 -2.23
CA LEU A 684 -0.59 16.97 -1.46
C LEU A 684 -1.10 17.03 -0.01
N LEU A 685 -1.29 15.87 0.62
CA LEU A 685 -1.92 15.82 1.93
C LEU A 685 -0.88 15.76 3.05
N ALA A 686 -1.02 16.66 4.02
CA ALA A 686 -0.30 16.65 5.28
C ALA A 686 -1.14 16.02 6.40
N GLN A 687 -0.48 15.57 7.46
CA GLN A 687 -1.14 15.06 8.66
C GLN A 687 -2.11 16.09 9.23
N GLY A 688 -3.22 15.64 9.81
CA GLY A 688 -4.29 16.51 10.29
C GLY A 688 -5.34 16.85 9.21
N GLY A 689 -5.24 16.24 8.01
CA GLY A 689 -6.17 16.47 6.91
C GLY A 689 -6.00 17.83 6.24
N PHE A 690 -4.76 18.29 6.08
CA PHE A 690 -4.42 19.55 5.41
C PHE A 690 -3.94 19.29 3.98
N GLU A 691 -4.74 19.65 2.98
CA GLU A 691 -4.35 19.65 1.58
C GLU A 691 -3.51 20.90 1.28
N VAL A 692 -2.28 20.70 0.83
CA VAL A 692 -1.32 21.78 0.59
C VAL A 692 -1.02 21.90 -0.89
N SER A 693 -1.00 23.13 -1.40
CA SER A 693 -0.54 23.47 -2.75
C SER A 693 0.51 24.56 -2.65
N ALA A 694 1.58 24.43 -3.42
CA ALA A 694 2.65 25.43 -3.46
C ALA A 694 3.45 25.34 -4.76
N GLU A 695 4.15 26.41 -5.08
CA GLU A 695 5.10 26.50 -6.19
C GLU A 695 6.45 27.01 -5.68
N ARG A 696 7.52 26.51 -6.26
CA ARG A 696 8.88 27.04 -6.12
C ARG A 696 9.44 27.27 -7.51
N ILE A 697 9.61 28.53 -7.87
CA ILE A 697 10.09 28.98 -9.16
C ILE A 697 11.31 29.88 -8.94
N ALA A 698 12.40 29.58 -9.61
CA ALA A 698 13.69 30.26 -9.43
C ALA A 698 14.06 30.42 -7.94
N ASP A 699 13.89 29.33 -7.19
CA ASP A 699 14.11 29.20 -5.73
C ASP A 699 13.18 30.05 -4.83
N VAL A 700 12.16 30.71 -5.39
CA VAL A 700 11.17 31.48 -4.63
C VAL A 700 9.91 30.62 -4.40
N ILE A 701 9.55 30.47 -3.12
CA ILE A 701 8.29 29.78 -2.76
C ILE A 701 7.14 30.77 -2.86
N GLN A 702 6.10 30.40 -3.59
CA GLN A 702 4.93 31.23 -3.88
C GLN A 702 3.66 30.40 -4.01
N ASN A 703 2.51 31.07 -4.11
CA ASN A 703 1.19 30.45 -4.32
C ASN A 703 0.86 29.35 -3.29
N VAL A 704 1.26 29.60 -2.02
CA VAL A 704 1.00 28.63 -0.95
C VAL A 704 -0.45 28.71 -0.52
N ASN A 705 -1.16 27.59 -0.61
CA ASN A 705 -2.53 27.45 -0.17
C ASN A 705 -2.67 26.17 0.66
N ILE A 706 -3.45 26.25 1.74
CA ILE A 706 -3.74 25.13 2.63
C ILE A 706 -5.25 25.01 2.79
N THR A 707 -5.81 23.90 2.38
CA THR A 707 -7.23 23.58 2.60
C THR A 707 -7.35 22.64 3.78
N SER A 708 -8.11 23.02 4.79
CA SER A 708 -8.38 22.17 5.96
C SER A 708 -9.59 21.29 5.71
N THR A 709 -9.44 19.96 5.74
CA THR A 709 -10.57 19.04 5.55
C THR A 709 -11.37 18.81 6.84
N ALA A 710 -10.73 18.94 7.99
CA ALA A 710 -11.31 18.60 9.30
C ALA A 710 -11.40 19.78 10.30
N GLY A 711 -10.80 20.93 9.96
CA GLY A 711 -10.63 22.03 10.92
C GLY A 711 -9.47 21.79 11.89
N GLY A 712 -9.44 22.58 12.95
CA GLY A 712 -8.42 22.46 14.01
C GLY A 712 -7.23 23.39 13.82
N SER A 713 -6.18 23.16 14.57
CA SER A 713 -4.96 23.97 14.55
C SER A 713 -3.93 23.36 13.60
N VAL A 714 -3.25 24.22 12.83
CA VAL A 714 -2.15 23.84 11.96
C VAL A 714 -0.89 24.62 12.33
N THR A 715 0.26 23.93 12.31
CA THR A 715 1.57 24.56 12.47
C THR A 715 2.39 24.39 11.22
N ILE A 716 3.00 25.46 10.74
CA ILE A 716 3.77 25.50 9.48
C ILE A 716 5.14 26.09 9.75
N ALA A 717 6.19 25.39 9.37
CA ALA A 717 7.52 25.99 9.30
C ALA A 717 7.48 27.13 8.27
N ASN A 718 7.81 28.35 8.70
CA ASN A 718 7.71 29.52 7.82
C ASN A 718 8.59 29.35 6.58
N PRO A 719 8.03 29.28 5.36
CA PRO A 719 8.81 29.14 4.12
C PRO A 719 9.63 30.41 3.78
N TRP A 720 9.34 31.53 4.43
CA TRP A 720 9.99 32.83 4.22
C TRP A 720 10.65 33.29 5.52
N PRO A 721 11.83 32.74 5.90
CA PRO A 721 12.42 32.96 7.22
C PRO A 721 12.72 34.44 7.54
N GLU A 722 12.99 35.25 6.50
CA GLU A 722 13.29 36.67 6.62
C GLU A 722 12.06 37.58 6.71
N SER A 723 10.85 37.00 6.57
CA SER A 723 9.58 37.75 6.59
C SER A 723 8.60 37.13 7.56
N ALA A 724 7.72 37.93 8.16
CA ALA A 724 6.56 37.40 8.84
C ALA A 724 5.62 36.74 7.83
N MET A 725 4.86 35.76 8.29
CA MET A 725 3.90 35.06 7.45
C MET A 725 2.50 35.62 7.66
N LYS A 726 1.88 36.07 6.58
CA LYS A 726 0.48 36.48 6.52
C LYS A 726 -0.37 35.28 6.12
N VAL A 727 -1.54 35.12 6.77
CA VAL A 727 -2.51 34.06 6.49
C VAL A 727 -3.88 34.68 6.24
N VAL A 728 -4.50 34.39 5.09
CA VAL A 728 -5.80 34.93 4.71
C VAL A 728 -6.77 33.79 4.39
N SER A 729 -7.94 33.77 5.01
CA SER A 729 -9.02 32.84 4.64
C SER A 729 -9.56 33.21 3.26
N ARG A 730 -9.59 32.27 2.33
CA ARG A 730 -10.18 32.47 1.00
C ARG A 730 -11.70 32.60 1.05
N LYS A 731 -12.33 31.96 2.02
CA LYS A 731 -13.79 31.99 2.17
C LYS A 731 -14.30 33.32 2.69
N SER A 732 -13.63 33.91 3.66
CA SER A 732 -14.06 35.16 4.31
C SER A 732 -13.29 36.39 3.82
N GLY A 733 -12.11 36.23 3.21
CA GLY A 733 -11.20 37.31 2.85
C GLY A 733 -10.50 37.95 4.07
N ILE A 734 -10.63 37.40 5.28
CA ILE A 734 -10.13 37.97 6.52
C ILE A 734 -8.72 37.44 6.83
N ASP A 735 -7.88 38.29 7.36
CA ASP A 735 -6.58 37.92 7.92
C ASP A 735 -6.78 37.09 9.18
N ILE A 736 -6.10 35.92 9.23
CA ILE A 736 -6.20 34.99 10.36
C ILE A 736 -5.10 35.29 11.38
N PRO A 737 -5.44 35.45 12.66
CA PRO A 737 -4.44 35.62 13.71
C PRO A 737 -3.49 34.43 13.78
N THR A 738 -2.20 34.70 13.84
CA THR A 738 -1.15 33.72 13.91
C THR A 738 -0.35 33.81 15.19
N THR A 739 0.16 32.69 15.67
CA THR A 739 1.06 32.59 16.82
C THR A 739 2.40 32.04 16.40
N ARG A 740 3.48 32.78 16.63
CA ARG A 740 4.85 32.26 16.43
C ARG A 740 5.20 31.25 17.52
N THR A 741 5.78 30.14 17.11
CA THR A 741 6.35 29.10 17.96
C THR A 741 7.80 28.83 17.57
N VAL A 742 8.52 28.02 18.35
CA VAL A 742 9.91 27.65 18.05
C VAL A 742 10.03 26.81 16.74
N CYS A 743 8.95 26.15 16.32
CA CYS A 743 8.91 25.29 15.13
C CYS A 743 8.20 25.92 13.93
N GLY A 744 7.63 27.13 14.07
CA GLY A 744 6.94 27.78 12.95
C GLY A 744 5.83 28.72 13.38
N VAL A 745 4.81 28.82 12.57
CA VAL A 745 3.64 29.68 12.77
C VAL A 745 2.39 28.78 12.89
N THR A 746 1.62 28.99 13.95
CA THR A 746 0.39 28.24 14.23
C THR A 746 -0.83 29.14 14.06
N PHE A 747 -1.89 28.61 13.46
CA PHE A 747 -3.20 29.26 13.37
C PHE A 747 -4.35 28.26 13.37
N SER A 748 -5.55 28.74 13.70
CA SER A 748 -6.76 27.92 13.71
C SER A 748 -7.41 27.87 12.34
N THR A 749 -7.94 26.71 11.97
CA THR A 749 -8.62 26.48 10.70
C THR A 749 -10.05 25.99 10.89
N THR A 750 -10.89 26.24 9.89
CA THR A 750 -12.26 25.72 9.79
C THR A 750 -12.34 24.68 8.69
N ALA A 751 -13.05 23.60 8.91
CA ALA A 751 -13.25 22.55 7.91
C ALA A 751 -13.87 23.12 6.62
N GLY A 752 -13.29 22.74 5.48
CA GLY A 752 -13.72 23.16 4.15
C GLY A 752 -13.29 24.58 3.76
N ASP A 753 -12.42 25.25 4.54
CA ASP A 753 -11.84 26.54 4.17
C ASP A 753 -10.42 26.37 3.64
N THR A 754 -10.02 27.30 2.76
CA THR A 754 -8.69 27.39 2.17
C THR A 754 -8.00 28.66 2.66
N TYR A 755 -6.76 28.55 3.07
CA TYR A 755 -5.94 29.63 3.59
C TYR A 755 -4.80 29.94 2.62
N ALA A 756 -4.72 31.17 2.17
CA ALA A 756 -3.57 31.65 1.37
C ALA A 756 -2.49 32.18 2.30
N LEU A 757 -1.26 31.74 2.08
CA LEU A 757 -0.09 32.14 2.83
C LEU A 757 0.85 32.94 1.94
N SER A 758 1.39 34.04 2.47
CA SER A 758 2.36 34.90 1.80
C SER A 758 3.35 35.52 2.79
N PRO A 759 4.55 35.95 2.34
CA PRO A 759 5.36 36.79 3.19
C PRO A 759 4.66 38.13 3.42
N GLU A 760 4.75 38.69 4.63
CA GLU A 760 4.37 40.07 4.84
C GLU A 760 5.36 40.96 4.09
N THR A 761 4.86 41.75 3.16
CA THR A 761 5.64 42.85 2.58
C THR A 761 5.70 43.97 3.62
N ASN A 762 6.88 44.27 4.16
CA ASN A 762 7.05 45.52 4.90
C ASN A 762 6.62 46.68 3.98
N PRO A 763 5.71 47.58 4.45
CA PRO A 763 5.26 48.69 3.65
C PRO A 763 6.38 49.63 3.30
#